data_cd00fd6940c667e6ed1e8b070361acf1
#
_entry.id   cd00fd6940c667e6ed1e8b070361acf1
#
_cell.length_a   1.000
_cell.length_b   1.000
_cell.length_c   1.000
_cell.angle_alpha   90.00
_cell.angle_beta   90.00
_cell.angle_gamma   90.00
#
_symmetry.space_group_name_H-M   'P 1'
#
loop_
_entity.id
_entity.type
_entity.pdbx_description
1 polymer ?
#
loop_
_entity_poly.entity_id
_entity_poly.type
_entity_poly.pdbx_seq_one_letter_code
_entity_poly.pdbx_strand_id
1 'polypeptide(L)'
;MSSHGGPVDSILDALQERAKELTCLYRVNETCNRPQASVDEIFRRVVEALPPGWQWPTECQARIVVDDVAYAPPGWIRTPWAQSSPIRVQGEVVGSVEVSYRKEMPVADEGPFLKEERKLIDTVAERLSELLLHRKLLDRIQTWQAAEEGAESRPREDWWVIIDFLRKTDQHLLVRISRRMINYLCWNGVAEAQELLPRFTGSRPGEPLLDENRPLERRGLEPILRTAGEAFQIAARHLPSEEILSCIQKWIKDDKSGFLVEAVENQGTSVSEIVQALGRFHNFSLHDQELSRTIQVELRVSLCRRFLTDNLEFINIAKEYIDVGDFYDLARHIICPPRSHGRIGGKGAGLFLATHIVRRSPEFAAALGEIRTPKTWYLTSDGILDFIEFNQLEDLHNRKYLEIDQIRREYPHVIQVFKNSHFSPEIIKGLALALDDLGERPIIVRSSSLLEDRVGAAFSGKYKSLFLANQGTKADRLAALLDAIAEVYASVFGPDPLEYRAERGLLDFHEEMGVLIQEVVGTRVGKYFLPTFAGVAFSNNEFRWSARIRREDGLVRMVPGLGTRAVDRIGDDYPVLLAPGQPGLRVNVTPDEIVRYSPKQLDVINLEAGRFETIDLAELLAESGGEFPGLELVVSVAEDGGIRRADVVDWSAESRRFVTTFDRLVADTPFLP
;
A
#
# COMPACT_ATOMS: atom_id res chain seq x y z
N MET A 1 -2.13 -41.72 -20.98
CA MET A 1 -2.63 -41.47 -19.63
C MET A 1 -2.17 -40.07 -19.27
N SER A 2 -2.98 -39.07 -19.58
CA SER A 2 -2.73 -37.66 -19.28
C SER A 2 -3.27 -37.38 -17.86
N SER A 3 -2.35 -37.14 -16.94
CA SER A 3 -2.68 -36.66 -15.59
C SER A 3 -3.17 -35.22 -15.74
N HIS A 4 -4.44 -34.98 -15.55
CA HIS A 4 -4.99 -33.64 -15.33
C HIS A 4 -4.48 -33.15 -13.96
N GLY A 5 -3.49 -32.27 -13.96
CA GLY A 5 -3.15 -31.49 -12.79
C GLY A 5 -4.37 -30.65 -12.38
N GLY A 6 -4.68 -30.63 -11.09
CA GLY A 6 -5.80 -29.84 -10.56
C GLY A 6 -5.55 -28.32 -10.70
N PRO A 7 -6.58 -27.47 -10.54
CA PRO A 7 -6.44 -26.01 -10.64
C PRO A 7 -5.37 -25.43 -9.69
N VAL A 8 -5.03 -26.11 -8.62
CA VAL A 8 -3.97 -25.73 -7.68
C VAL A 8 -2.56 -25.91 -8.29
N ASP A 9 -2.33 -26.96 -9.09
CA ASP A 9 -1.03 -27.21 -9.74
C ASP A 9 -0.74 -26.12 -10.78
N SER A 10 -1.76 -25.70 -11.55
CA SER A 10 -1.59 -24.65 -12.56
C SER A 10 -1.30 -23.27 -11.92
N ILE A 11 -1.81 -23.01 -10.71
CA ILE A 11 -1.53 -21.77 -9.97
C ILE A 11 -0.11 -21.78 -9.41
N LEU A 12 0.35 -22.92 -8.89
CA LEU A 12 1.72 -23.08 -8.41
C LEU A 12 2.74 -22.89 -9.54
N ASP A 13 2.46 -23.45 -10.73
CA ASP A 13 3.31 -23.26 -11.91
C ASP A 13 3.37 -21.78 -12.32
N ALA A 14 2.22 -21.08 -12.34
CA ALA A 14 2.18 -19.66 -12.66
C ALA A 14 2.93 -18.81 -11.63
N LEU A 15 2.88 -19.15 -10.35
CA LEU A 15 3.64 -18.49 -9.29
C LEU A 15 5.14 -18.71 -9.41
N GLN A 16 5.56 -19.91 -9.80
CA GLN A 16 6.98 -20.20 -10.05
C GLN A 16 7.51 -19.43 -11.25
N GLU A 17 6.74 -19.32 -12.35
CA GLU A 17 7.12 -18.52 -13.50
C GLU A 17 7.28 -17.03 -13.11
N ARG A 18 6.35 -16.48 -12.34
CA ARG A 18 6.45 -15.09 -11.90
C ARG A 18 7.63 -14.82 -10.95
N ALA A 19 7.97 -15.79 -10.11
CA ALA A 19 9.18 -15.71 -9.28
C ALA A 19 10.46 -15.68 -10.11
N LYS A 20 10.50 -16.44 -11.23
CA LYS A 20 11.62 -16.42 -12.18
C LYS A 20 11.74 -15.04 -12.87
N GLU A 21 10.61 -14.49 -13.35
CA GLU A 21 10.56 -13.16 -13.98
C GLU A 21 11.09 -12.07 -13.03
N LEU A 22 10.57 -12.03 -11.79
CA LEU A 22 11.00 -11.06 -10.79
C LEU A 22 12.48 -11.21 -10.45
N THR A 23 12.98 -12.44 -10.33
CA THR A 23 14.40 -12.71 -10.07
C THR A 23 15.26 -12.25 -11.24
N CYS A 24 14.80 -12.45 -12.48
CA CYS A 24 15.46 -11.97 -13.68
C CYS A 24 15.54 -10.43 -13.71
N LEU A 25 14.41 -9.75 -13.51
CA LEU A 25 14.36 -8.27 -13.44
C LEU A 25 15.26 -7.71 -12.35
N TYR A 26 15.28 -8.34 -11.19
CA TYR A 26 16.16 -7.93 -10.09
C TYR A 26 17.65 -8.01 -10.48
N ARG A 27 18.07 -9.13 -11.10
CA ARG A 27 19.44 -9.32 -11.58
C ARG A 27 19.82 -8.34 -12.69
N VAL A 28 18.93 -8.09 -13.63
CA VAL A 28 19.13 -7.08 -14.68
C VAL A 28 19.28 -5.69 -14.07
N ASN A 29 18.44 -5.31 -13.13
CA ASN A 29 18.49 -4.03 -12.44
C ASN A 29 19.80 -3.86 -11.63
N GLU A 30 20.18 -4.88 -10.87
CA GLU A 30 21.44 -4.90 -10.13
C GLU A 30 22.66 -4.73 -11.07
N THR A 31 22.60 -5.41 -12.23
CA THR A 31 23.67 -5.34 -13.24
C THR A 31 23.74 -3.94 -13.87
N CYS A 32 22.62 -3.35 -14.22
CA CYS A 32 22.55 -2.01 -14.82
C CYS A 32 22.98 -0.89 -13.84
N ASN A 33 22.81 -1.08 -12.55
CA ASN A 33 23.13 -0.08 -11.53
C ASN A 33 24.59 -0.13 -11.04
N ARG A 34 25.50 -0.90 -11.67
CA ARG A 34 26.92 -0.95 -11.29
C ARG A 34 27.68 0.29 -11.79
N PRO A 35 28.19 1.16 -10.90
CA PRO A 35 28.76 2.46 -11.31
C PRO A 35 30.03 2.35 -12.13
N GLN A 36 30.85 1.30 -11.91
CA GLN A 36 32.19 1.13 -12.50
C GLN A 36 32.23 0.14 -13.69
N ALA A 37 31.13 -0.57 -13.99
CA ALA A 37 31.13 -1.55 -15.06
C ALA A 37 31.02 -0.88 -16.44
N SER A 38 31.76 -1.37 -17.45
CA SER A 38 31.58 -0.92 -18.82
C SER A 38 30.23 -1.36 -19.41
N VAL A 39 29.76 -0.64 -20.45
CA VAL A 39 28.49 -0.99 -21.14
C VAL A 39 28.57 -2.41 -21.69
N ASP A 40 29.70 -2.79 -22.28
CA ASP A 40 29.96 -4.13 -22.81
C ASP A 40 29.86 -5.22 -21.73
N GLU A 41 30.41 -4.94 -20.55
CA GLU A 41 30.33 -5.87 -19.42
C GLU A 41 28.89 -6.01 -18.92
N ILE A 42 28.16 -4.90 -18.84
CA ILE A 42 26.74 -4.90 -18.43
C ILE A 42 25.92 -5.73 -19.42
N PHE A 43 26.06 -5.51 -20.72
CA PHE A 43 25.28 -6.25 -21.73
C PHE A 43 25.57 -7.75 -21.72
N ARG A 44 26.84 -8.16 -21.58
CA ARG A 44 27.18 -9.59 -21.45
C ARG A 44 26.53 -10.22 -20.22
N ARG A 45 26.57 -9.56 -19.07
CA ARG A 45 25.93 -10.05 -17.84
C ARG A 45 24.40 -10.06 -17.94
N VAL A 46 23.80 -9.08 -18.62
CA VAL A 46 22.35 -9.06 -18.83
C VAL A 46 21.96 -10.24 -19.74
N VAL A 47 22.68 -10.51 -20.82
CA VAL A 47 22.47 -11.68 -21.69
C VAL A 47 22.48 -12.99 -20.90
N GLU A 48 23.39 -13.13 -19.92
CA GLU A 48 23.46 -14.31 -19.03
C GLU A 48 22.32 -14.37 -18.01
N ALA A 49 21.79 -13.20 -17.61
CA ALA A 49 20.73 -13.10 -16.59
C ALA A 49 19.33 -13.34 -17.17
N LEU A 50 19.13 -13.21 -18.51
CA LEU A 50 17.83 -13.30 -19.14
C LEU A 50 17.23 -14.72 -19.16
N PRO A 51 17.93 -15.79 -19.63
CA PRO A 51 17.34 -17.12 -19.83
C PRO A 51 16.62 -17.70 -18.60
N PRO A 52 17.10 -17.52 -17.34
CA PRO A 52 16.40 -17.99 -16.15
C PRO A 52 15.01 -17.39 -15.91
N GLY A 53 14.68 -16.28 -16.56
CA GLY A 53 13.38 -15.60 -16.46
C GLY A 53 12.30 -16.16 -17.38
N TRP A 54 12.65 -17.07 -18.29
CA TRP A 54 11.73 -17.67 -19.26
C TRP A 54 11.27 -19.07 -18.81
N GLN A 55 10.16 -19.51 -19.35
CA GLN A 55 9.51 -20.78 -19.00
C GLN A 55 10.44 -21.98 -19.15
N TRP A 56 11.27 -22.01 -20.22
CA TRP A 56 12.19 -23.10 -20.53
C TRP A 56 13.65 -22.61 -20.50
N PRO A 57 14.24 -22.37 -19.29
CA PRO A 57 15.56 -21.74 -19.13
C PRO A 57 16.71 -22.49 -19.84
N THR A 58 16.66 -23.82 -19.85
CA THR A 58 17.71 -24.67 -20.44
C THR A 58 17.76 -24.62 -21.97
N GLU A 59 16.62 -24.33 -22.60
CA GLU A 59 16.50 -24.21 -24.05
C GLU A 59 16.48 -22.74 -24.50
N CYS A 60 16.44 -21.81 -23.56
CA CYS A 60 16.39 -20.39 -23.79
C CYS A 60 17.79 -19.82 -24.04
N GLN A 61 17.89 -18.91 -25.00
CA GLN A 61 19.08 -18.13 -25.27
C GLN A 61 18.71 -16.68 -25.51
N ALA A 62 19.59 -15.75 -25.11
CA ALA A 62 19.34 -14.32 -25.26
C ALA A 62 20.46 -13.66 -26.07
N ARG A 63 20.11 -12.55 -26.73
CA ARG A 63 21.04 -11.69 -27.48
C ARG A 63 20.63 -10.23 -27.32
N ILE A 64 21.61 -9.37 -27.18
CA ILE A 64 21.43 -7.92 -27.25
C ILE A 64 22.23 -7.40 -28.44
N VAL A 65 21.63 -6.57 -29.25
CA VAL A 65 22.31 -5.87 -30.36
C VAL A 65 22.17 -4.37 -30.12
N VAL A 66 23.28 -3.64 -30.13
CA VAL A 66 23.29 -2.18 -29.97
C VAL A 66 24.39 -1.61 -30.89
N ASP A 67 24.07 -0.59 -31.67
CA ASP A 67 24.99 0.08 -32.60
C ASP A 67 25.78 -0.94 -33.48
N ASP A 68 25.07 -1.95 -34.03
CA ASP A 68 25.58 -3.07 -34.84
C ASP A 68 26.51 -4.05 -34.08
N VAL A 69 26.75 -3.87 -32.83
CA VAL A 69 27.49 -4.82 -32.00
C VAL A 69 26.53 -5.82 -31.31
N ALA A 70 26.82 -7.11 -31.52
CA ALA A 70 26.01 -8.19 -30.96
C ALA A 70 26.66 -8.81 -29.71
N TYR A 71 25.92 -8.86 -28.61
CA TYR A 71 26.28 -9.52 -27.36
C TYR A 71 25.44 -10.78 -27.25
N ALA A 72 26.08 -11.96 -27.36
CA ALA A 72 25.43 -13.26 -27.34
C ALA A 72 26.34 -14.30 -26.68
N PRO A 73 25.78 -15.37 -26.08
CA PRO A 73 26.59 -16.47 -25.53
C PRO A 73 27.27 -17.27 -26.66
N PRO A 74 28.40 -17.94 -26.35
CA PRO A 74 29.03 -18.86 -27.31
C PRO A 74 28.02 -19.93 -27.78
N GLY A 75 27.93 -20.09 -29.12
CA GLY A 75 27.01 -21.06 -29.71
C GLY A 75 25.58 -20.59 -29.86
N TRP A 76 25.32 -19.29 -29.79
CA TRP A 76 24.01 -18.72 -30.13
C TRP A 76 23.62 -19.05 -31.59
N ILE A 77 22.39 -19.50 -31.78
CA ILE A 77 21.83 -19.82 -33.11
C ILE A 77 20.52 -19.06 -33.30
N ARG A 78 20.33 -18.57 -34.55
CA ARG A 78 19.06 -17.92 -34.92
C ARG A 78 18.00 -18.98 -35.17
N THR A 79 16.85 -18.85 -34.47
CA THR A 79 15.72 -19.79 -34.63
C THR A 79 14.44 -19.00 -34.96
N PRO A 80 13.41 -19.67 -35.52
CA PRO A 80 12.14 -19.00 -35.81
C PRO A 80 11.32 -18.74 -34.52
N TRP A 81 11.68 -19.35 -33.40
CA TRP A 81 11.01 -19.21 -32.10
C TRP A 81 11.69 -18.10 -31.29
N ALA A 82 11.53 -16.86 -31.75
CA ALA A 82 12.19 -15.71 -31.15
C ALA A 82 11.18 -14.61 -30.80
N GLN A 83 11.40 -13.95 -29.68
CA GLN A 83 10.71 -12.75 -29.20
C GLN A 83 11.73 -11.63 -29.09
N SER A 84 11.39 -10.42 -29.56
CA SER A 84 12.31 -9.29 -29.50
C SER A 84 11.60 -8.01 -29.06
N SER A 85 12.36 -7.11 -28.44
CA SER A 85 11.92 -5.77 -28.05
C SER A 85 12.99 -4.73 -28.47
N PRO A 86 12.59 -3.57 -29.05
CA PRO A 86 13.53 -2.55 -29.50
C PRO A 86 14.07 -1.74 -28.32
N ILE A 87 15.38 -1.49 -28.32
CA ILE A 87 16.05 -0.53 -27.44
C ILE A 87 15.96 0.84 -28.10
N ARG A 88 15.29 1.80 -27.42
CA ARG A 88 15.06 3.13 -27.94
C ARG A 88 15.78 4.18 -27.10
N VAL A 89 16.59 4.99 -27.75
CA VAL A 89 17.24 6.15 -27.13
C VAL A 89 16.76 7.40 -27.83
N GLN A 90 16.08 8.28 -27.10
CA GLN A 90 15.50 9.52 -27.64
C GLN A 90 14.50 9.31 -28.80
N GLY A 91 13.75 8.21 -28.76
CA GLY A 91 12.78 7.86 -29.79
C GLY A 91 13.34 7.09 -31.00
N GLU A 92 14.67 7.07 -31.19
CA GLU A 92 15.33 6.29 -32.24
C GLU A 92 15.65 4.88 -31.76
N VAL A 93 15.46 3.89 -32.62
CA VAL A 93 15.83 2.50 -32.32
C VAL A 93 17.33 2.34 -32.50
N VAL A 94 18.06 2.18 -31.40
CA VAL A 94 19.53 2.00 -31.41
C VAL A 94 19.93 0.52 -31.32
N GLY A 95 18.98 -0.35 -31.09
CA GLY A 95 19.25 -1.78 -30.94
C GLY A 95 18.02 -2.60 -30.57
N SER A 96 18.23 -3.84 -30.17
CA SER A 96 17.16 -4.74 -29.74
C SER A 96 17.66 -5.77 -28.70
N VAL A 97 16.75 -6.20 -27.84
CA VAL A 97 16.90 -7.40 -27.02
C VAL A 97 16.12 -8.52 -27.71
N GLU A 98 16.72 -9.67 -27.86
CA GLU A 98 16.13 -10.85 -28.48
C GLU A 98 16.31 -12.04 -27.55
N VAL A 99 15.22 -12.78 -27.33
CA VAL A 99 15.23 -14.07 -26.62
C VAL A 99 14.62 -15.12 -27.54
N SER A 100 15.24 -16.30 -27.62
CA SER A 100 14.80 -17.37 -28.50
C SER A 100 14.99 -18.74 -27.85
N TYR A 101 14.17 -19.71 -28.26
CA TYR A 101 14.34 -21.12 -27.90
C TYR A 101 15.12 -21.86 -28.97
N ARG A 102 16.02 -22.76 -28.55
CA ARG A 102 16.89 -23.54 -29.47
C ARG A 102 16.14 -24.61 -30.26
N LYS A 103 14.96 -25.02 -29.79
CA LYS A 103 14.08 -25.99 -30.43
C LYS A 103 12.62 -25.57 -30.29
N GLU A 104 11.74 -26.23 -31.02
CA GLU A 104 10.31 -26.00 -30.91
C GLU A 104 9.80 -26.35 -29.51
N MET A 105 9.09 -25.44 -28.90
CA MET A 105 8.47 -25.56 -27.59
C MET A 105 6.95 -25.55 -27.72
N PRO A 106 6.20 -26.07 -26.72
CA PRO A 106 4.74 -26.01 -26.74
C PRO A 106 4.20 -24.61 -26.98
N VAL A 107 3.11 -24.52 -27.73
CA VAL A 107 2.45 -23.24 -28.05
C VAL A 107 1.83 -22.65 -26.80
N ALA A 108 2.11 -21.39 -26.55
CA ALA A 108 1.59 -20.55 -25.46
C ALA A 108 0.84 -19.32 -26.04
N ASP A 109 0.91 -18.15 -25.39
CA ASP A 109 0.16 -16.96 -25.79
C ASP A 109 0.69 -16.29 -27.08
N GLU A 110 2.03 -16.20 -27.21
CA GLU A 110 2.72 -15.63 -28.38
C GLU A 110 3.69 -16.67 -28.96
N GLY A 111 3.17 -17.61 -29.76
CA GLY A 111 3.96 -18.75 -30.20
C GLY A 111 4.36 -19.60 -28.99
N PRO A 112 5.67 -19.85 -28.71
CA PRO A 112 6.09 -20.58 -27.53
C PRO A 112 6.28 -19.72 -26.29
N PHE A 113 5.91 -18.44 -26.31
CA PHE A 113 6.12 -17.48 -25.24
C PHE A 113 4.83 -17.14 -24.50
N LEU A 114 4.96 -16.90 -23.17
CA LEU A 114 3.87 -16.39 -22.34
C LEU A 114 3.71 -14.87 -22.54
N LYS A 115 2.50 -14.38 -22.30
CA LYS A 115 2.20 -12.94 -22.34
C LYS A 115 3.01 -12.14 -21.33
N GLU A 116 3.33 -12.74 -20.18
CA GLU A 116 4.18 -12.19 -19.14
C GLU A 116 5.63 -12.04 -19.61
N GLU A 117 6.16 -13.01 -20.39
CA GLU A 117 7.50 -12.96 -20.95
C GLU A 117 7.64 -11.82 -21.99
N ARG A 118 6.56 -11.47 -22.70
CA ARG A 118 6.51 -10.27 -23.54
C ARG A 118 6.74 -9.00 -22.71
N LYS A 119 6.04 -8.86 -21.59
CA LYS A 119 6.21 -7.72 -20.68
C LYS A 119 7.61 -7.68 -20.08
N LEU A 120 8.17 -8.84 -19.76
CA LEU A 120 9.51 -8.94 -19.21
C LEU A 120 10.57 -8.41 -20.21
N ILE A 121 10.54 -8.85 -21.48
CA ILE A 121 11.51 -8.40 -22.47
C ILE A 121 11.37 -6.92 -22.77
N ASP A 122 10.13 -6.39 -22.81
CA ASP A 122 9.86 -4.96 -23.02
C ASP A 122 10.44 -4.12 -21.86
N THR A 123 10.24 -4.55 -20.61
CA THR A 123 10.80 -3.89 -19.42
C THR A 123 12.33 -3.91 -19.42
N VAL A 124 12.94 -5.03 -19.86
CA VAL A 124 14.40 -5.12 -19.99
C VAL A 124 14.91 -4.16 -21.06
N ALA A 125 14.25 -4.08 -22.23
CA ALA A 125 14.62 -3.17 -23.30
C ALA A 125 14.51 -1.69 -22.88
N GLU A 126 13.45 -1.33 -22.12
CA GLU A 126 13.32 0.01 -21.53
C GLU A 126 14.47 0.32 -20.58
N ARG A 127 14.85 -0.64 -19.71
CA ARG A 127 15.95 -0.44 -18.76
C ARG A 127 17.31 -0.25 -19.44
N LEU A 128 17.55 -0.99 -20.51
CA LEU A 128 18.77 -0.83 -21.31
C LEU A 128 18.78 0.50 -22.08
N SER A 129 17.61 0.96 -22.54
CA SER A 129 17.42 2.27 -23.17
C SER A 129 17.85 3.41 -22.23
N GLU A 130 17.43 3.33 -20.96
CA GLU A 130 17.79 4.29 -19.92
C GLU A 130 19.30 4.27 -19.58
N LEU A 131 19.86 3.06 -19.45
CA LEU A 131 21.30 2.89 -19.22
C LEU A 131 22.12 3.55 -20.34
N LEU A 132 21.74 3.30 -21.60
CA LEU A 132 22.45 3.86 -22.76
C LEU A 132 22.30 5.39 -22.82
N LEU A 133 21.12 5.91 -22.54
CA LEU A 133 20.90 7.35 -22.46
C LEU A 133 21.78 7.98 -21.38
N HIS A 134 21.82 7.39 -20.19
CA HIS A 134 22.65 7.88 -19.09
C HIS A 134 24.15 7.83 -19.43
N ARG A 135 24.62 6.74 -20.04
CA ARG A 135 26.02 6.58 -20.45
C ARG A 135 26.41 7.52 -21.60
N LYS A 136 25.58 7.70 -22.62
CA LYS A 136 25.80 8.70 -23.67
C LYS A 136 25.92 10.12 -23.12
N LEU A 137 25.16 10.42 -22.06
CA LEU A 137 25.27 11.69 -21.35
C LEU A 137 26.63 11.84 -20.62
N LEU A 138 27.03 10.82 -19.88
CA LEU A 138 28.31 10.84 -19.14
C LEU A 138 29.52 10.89 -20.09
N ASP A 139 29.50 10.12 -21.18
CA ASP A 139 30.60 10.09 -22.17
C ASP A 139 30.76 11.42 -22.88
N ARG A 140 29.64 12.09 -23.23
CA ARG A 140 29.69 13.45 -23.78
C ARG A 140 30.18 14.50 -22.79
N ILE A 141 29.86 14.36 -21.49
CA ILE A 141 30.39 15.23 -20.45
C ILE A 141 31.91 15.02 -20.32
N GLN A 142 32.40 13.77 -20.35
CA GLN A 142 33.83 13.45 -20.27
C GLN A 142 34.58 13.88 -21.53
N THR A 143 34.04 13.66 -22.73
CA THR A 143 34.63 14.08 -24.00
C THR A 143 34.69 15.60 -24.09
N TRP A 144 33.75 16.28 -23.46
CA TRP A 144 33.70 17.75 -23.37
C TRP A 144 34.73 18.30 -22.39
N GLN A 145 34.91 17.64 -21.23
CA GLN A 145 35.95 17.97 -20.26
C GLN A 145 37.36 17.80 -20.87
N ALA A 146 37.57 16.75 -21.66
CA ALA A 146 38.83 16.53 -22.38
C ALA A 146 39.06 17.53 -23.52
N ALA A 147 38.04 18.07 -24.15
CA ALA A 147 38.14 19.12 -25.17
C ALA A 147 38.34 20.53 -24.58
N GLU A 148 37.99 20.73 -23.30
CA GLU A 148 38.20 21.99 -22.57
C GLU A 148 39.67 22.17 -22.11
N GLU A 149 40.40 21.07 -21.88
CA GLU A 149 41.85 21.14 -21.56
C GLU A 149 42.73 21.68 -22.71
N GLY A 150 42.13 21.87 -23.90
CA GLY A 150 42.83 22.34 -25.10
C GLY A 150 42.39 23.72 -25.65
N ALA A 151 41.44 24.40 -25.06
CA ALA A 151 40.92 25.68 -25.60
C ALA A 151 40.87 26.74 -24.48
N GLU A 152 41.66 27.78 -24.60
CA GLU A 152 41.56 29.03 -23.85
C GLU A 152 40.20 29.71 -24.16
N SER A 153 39.14 29.36 -23.43
CA SER A 153 37.86 30.08 -23.38
C SER A 153 37.28 29.94 -21.98
N ARG A 154 36.73 31.03 -21.46
CA ARG A 154 36.06 31.16 -20.15
C ARG A 154 35.33 29.89 -19.73
N PRO A 155 35.44 29.40 -18.49
CA PRO A 155 34.73 28.22 -18.03
C PRO A 155 33.22 28.44 -18.23
N ARG A 156 32.62 27.64 -19.13
CA ARG A 156 31.17 27.59 -19.24
C ARG A 156 30.65 26.84 -18.04
N GLU A 157 29.76 27.48 -17.31
CA GLU A 157 29.17 26.90 -16.10
C GLU A 157 28.39 25.63 -16.43
N ASP A 158 28.45 24.62 -15.58
CA ASP A 158 27.88 23.25 -15.80
C ASP A 158 26.40 23.24 -16.20
N TRP A 159 25.63 24.18 -15.62
CA TRP A 159 24.20 24.33 -15.95
C TRP A 159 23.97 24.73 -17.44
N TRP A 160 24.90 25.48 -18.04
CA TRP A 160 24.76 25.89 -19.45
C TRP A 160 24.86 24.69 -20.40
N VAL A 161 25.68 23.72 -20.05
CA VAL A 161 25.84 22.47 -20.85
C VAL A 161 24.49 21.74 -20.92
N ILE A 162 23.81 21.64 -19.79
CA ILE A 162 22.50 20.98 -19.70
C ILE A 162 21.47 21.76 -20.54
N ILE A 163 21.46 23.07 -20.47
CA ILE A 163 20.51 23.92 -21.24
C ILE A 163 20.79 23.79 -22.75
N ASP A 164 22.04 23.82 -23.20
CA ASP A 164 22.39 23.65 -24.61
C ASP A 164 22.05 22.23 -25.12
N PHE A 165 22.24 21.22 -24.27
CA PHE A 165 21.82 19.86 -24.56
C PHE A 165 20.30 19.76 -24.73
N LEU A 166 19.51 20.27 -23.78
CA LEU A 166 18.04 20.27 -23.85
C LEU A 166 17.52 21.04 -25.07
N ARG A 167 18.19 22.12 -25.46
CA ARG A 167 17.83 22.86 -26.68
C ARG A 167 17.90 22.02 -27.94
N LYS A 168 18.84 21.06 -27.98
CA LYS A 168 19.06 20.18 -29.16
C LYS A 168 18.24 18.90 -29.09
N THR A 169 17.88 18.44 -27.89
CA THR A 169 17.29 17.10 -27.66
C THR A 169 15.84 17.12 -27.21
N ASP A 170 15.47 18.03 -26.28
CA ASP A 170 14.12 18.15 -25.74
C ASP A 170 13.72 19.61 -25.51
N GLN A 171 13.23 20.23 -26.58
CA GLN A 171 12.80 21.62 -26.57
C GLN A 171 11.59 21.84 -25.65
N HIS A 172 10.70 20.84 -25.51
CA HIS A 172 9.53 20.95 -24.63
C HIS A 172 9.94 20.98 -23.15
N LEU A 173 10.87 20.12 -22.75
CA LEU A 173 11.42 20.13 -21.40
C LEU A 173 12.17 21.46 -21.13
N LEU A 174 12.96 21.95 -22.09
CA LEU A 174 13.63 23.24 -21.98
C LEU A 174 12.64 24.37 -21.71
N VAL A 175 11.52 24.44 -22.43
CA VAL A 175 10.47 25.47 -22.23
C VAL A 175 9.87 25.34 -20.84
N ARG A 176 9.57 24.13 -20.37
CA ARG A 176 9.02 23.92 -19.03
C ARG A 176 9.99 24.37 -17.92
N ILE A 177 11.26 23.99 -18.02
CA ILE A 177 12.31 24.38 -17.06
C ILE A 177 12.53 25.89 -17.08
N SER A 178 12.56 26.52 -18.26
CA SER A 178 12.74 27.95 -18.41
C SER A 178 11.59 28.74 -17.77
N ARG A 179 10.35 28.27 -17.94
CA ARG A 179 9.18 28.85 -17.28
C ARG A 179 9.30 28.77 -15.75
N ARG A 180 9.76 27.63 -15.24
CA ARG A 180 9.99 27.46 -13.80
C ARG A 180 11.10 28.40 -13.30
N MET A 181 12.17 28.59 -14.08
CA MET A 181 13.26 29.51 -13.75
C MET A 181 12.76 30.96 -13.68
N ILE A 182 11.96 31.42 -14.66
CA ILE A 182 11.37 32.74 -14.63
C ILE A 182 10.50 32.93 -13.36
N ASN A 183 9.63 31.99 -13.07
CA ASN A 183 8.79 32.05 -11.88
C ASN A 183 9.65 32.10 -10.59
N TYR A 184 10.71 31.31 -10.52
CA TYR A 184 11.63 31.29 -9.40
C TYR A 184 12.31 32.65 -9.20
N LEU A 185 12.80 33.25 -10.29
CA LEU A 185 13.40 34.60 -10.26
C LEU A 185 12.40 35.69 -9.88
N CYS A 186 11.16 35.62 -10.39
CA CYS A 186 10.09 36.55 -10.01
C CYS A 186 9.78 36.45 -8.50
N TRP A 187 9.74 35.26 -7.94
CA TRP A 187 9.51 35.04 -6.51
C TRP A 187 10.66 35.57 -5.65
N ASN A 188 11.89 35.54 -6.17
CA ASN A 188 13.05 36.15 -5.52
C ASN A 188 13.18 37.67 -5.80
N GLY A 189 12.15 38.30 -6.39
CA GLY A 189 12.07 39.75 -6.56
C GLY A 189 12.93 40.31 -7.70
N VAL A 190 13.38 39.46 -8.66
CA VAL A 190 14.19 39.89 -9.81
C VAL A 190 13.32 40.63 -10.82
N ALA A 191 13.48 41.97 -10.92
CA ALA A 191 12.66 42.80 -11.79
C ALA A 191 12.76 42.44 -13.28
N GLU A 192 13.96 42.11 -13.75
CA GLU A 192 14.19 41.67 -15.14
C GLU A 192 13.39 40.44 -15.54
N ALA A 193 13.18 39.52 -14.59
CA ALA A 193 12.35 38.30 -14.81
C ALA A 193 10.86 38.64 -14.90
N GLN A 194 10.41 39.64 -14.13
CA GLN A 194 9.03 40.14 -14.20
C GLN A 194 8.73 40.81 -15.55
N GLU A 195 9.70 41.49 -16.15
CA GLU A 195 9.58 42.05 -17.51
C GLU A 195 9.58 40.97 -18.62
N LEU A 196 10.22 39.82 -18.34
CA LEU A 196 10.27 38.69 -19.28
C LEU A 196 8.96 37.89 -19.28
N LEU A 197 8.23 37.83 -18.17
CA LEU A 197 7.04 37.03 -17.98
C LEU A 197 5.93 37.31 -19.02
N PRO A 198 5.60 38.57 -19.39
CA PRO A 198 4.63 38.85 -20.44
C PRO A 198 4.99 38.29 -21.82
N ARG A 199 6.29 38.18 -22.13
CA ARG A 199 6.75 37.57 -23.40
C ARG A 199 6.48 36.06 -23.45
N PHE A 200 6.49 35.38 -22.30
CA PHE A 200 6.11 33.98 -22.16
C PHE A 200 4.59 33.76 -22.21
N THR A 201 3.83 34.63 -21.54
CA THR A 201 2.37 34.51 -21.41
C THR A 201 1.62 35.10 -22.61
N GLY A 202 2.26 35.94 -23.40
CA GLY A 202 1.62 36.64 -24.52
C GLY A 202 0.85 37.89 -24.12
N SER A 203 0.88 38.29 -22.87
CA SER A 203 0.28 39.52 -22.36
C SER A 203 1.09 40.73 -22.82
N ARG A 204 0.45 41.91 -23.01
CA ARG A 204 1.15 43.17 -23.31
C ARG A 204 1.68 43.77 -21.99
N PRO A 205 2.85 44.43 -22.00
CA PRO A 205 3.35 45.14 -20.84
C PRO A 205 2.32 46.20 -20.40
N GLY A 206 1.86 46.12 -19.14
CA GLY A 206 0.90 47.06 -18.57
C GLY A 206 -0.58 46.65 -18.65
N GLU A 207 -0.94 45.54 -19.30
CA GLU A 207 -2.28 44.97 -19.18
C GLU A 207 -2.40 44.20 -17.87
N PRO A 208 -3.48 44.39 -17.08
CA PRO A 208 -3.72 43.53 -15.93
C PRO A 208 -3.90 42.08 -16.37
N LEU A 209 -3.20 41.16 -15.71
CA LEU A 209 -3.24 39.72 -15.97
C LEU A 209 -4.61 39.07 -15.68
N LEU A 210 -5.60 39.84 -15.25
CA LEU A 210 -6.90 39.40 -14.79
C LEU A 210 -8.00 40.13 -15.56
N ASP A 211 -8.97 39.35 -16.03
CA ASP A 211 -10.35 39.73 -16.34
C ASP A 211 -10.72 40.17 -17.76
N GLU A 212 -10.11 39.65 -18.78
CA GLU A 212 -10.84 39.64 -20.04
C GLU A 212 -11.23 38.21 -20.37
N ASN A 213 -12.54 37.92 -20.46
CA ASN A 213 -13.12 36.68 -21.01
C ASN A 213 -12.75 36.47 -22.51
N ARG A 214 -11.54 36.82 -22.89
CA ARG A 214 -10.99 36.69 -24.23
C ARG A 214 -9.95 35.56 -24.25
N PRO A 215 -10.05 34.59 -25.18
CA PRO A 215 -8.99 33.62 -25.36
C PRO A 215 -7.68 34.31 -25.78
N LEU A 216 -6.58 33.93 -25.15
CA LEU A 216 -5.25 34.38 -25.54
C LEU A 216 -4.88 33.84 -26.92
N GLU A 217 -4.19 34.63 -27.74
CA GLU A 217 -3.69 34.23 -29.04
C GLU A 217 -2.66 33.09 -28.91
N ARG A 218 -2.78 32.07 -29.75
CA ARG A 218 -1.85 30.95 -29.81
C ARG A 218 -0.50 31.42 -30.36
N ARG A 219 0.58 31.24 -29.62
CA ARG A 219 1.95 31.53 -30.06
C ARG A 219 2.67 30.25 -30.52
N GLY A 220 3.50 30.38 -31.52
CA GLY A 220 4.41 29.31 -31.96
C GLY A 220 5.51 29.04 -30.93
N LEU A 221 6.18 27.90 -31.05
CA LEU A 221 7.22 27.46 -30.11
C LEU A 221 8.52 28.31 -30.24
N GLU A 222 8.87 28.77 -31.41
CA GLU A 222 10.11 29.51 -31.72
C GLU A 222 10.33 30.79 -30.85
N PRO A 223 9.34 31.70 -30.71
CA PRO A 223 9.50 32.87 -29.83
C PRO A 223 9.72 32.49 -28.37
N ILE A 224 9.08 31.39 -27.88
CA ILE A 224 9.19 30.90 -26.52
C ILE A 224 10.59 30.33 -26.28
N LEU A 225 11.17 29.60 -27.23
CA LEU A 225 12.53 29.05 -27.14
C LEU A 225 13.62 30.14 -27.08
N ARG A 226 13.45 31.28 -27.77
CA ARG A 226 14.36 32.43 -27.64
C ARG A 226 14.31 33.01 -26.24
N THR A 227 13.11 33.24 -25.71
CA THR A 227 12.90 33.74 -24.37
C THR A 227 13.42 32.77 -23.29
N ALA A 228 13.40 31.45 -23.58
CA ALA A 228 13.96 30.43 -22.70
C ALA A 228 15.45 30.63 -22.42
N GLY A 229 16.25 30.99 -23.44
CA GLY A 229 17.66 31.31 -23.27
C GLY A 229 17.90 32.56 -22.41
N GLU A 230 17.06 33.59 -22.56
CA GLU A 230 17.14 34.84 -21.78
C GLU A 230 16.88 34.57 -20.27
N ALA A 231 15.99 33.67 -19.94
CA ALA A 231 15.69 33.31 -18.54
C ALA A 231 16.94 32.85 -17.76
N PHE A 232 17.75 31.99 -18.36
CA PHE A 232 18.98 31.48 -17.74
C PHE A 232 20.12 32.51 -17.75
N GLN A 233 20.15 33.45 -18.71
CA GLN A 233 21.07 34.56 -18.68
C GLN A 233 20.76 35.55 -17.53
N ILE A 234 19.46 35.75 -17.25
CA ILE A 234 19.05 36.53 -16.08
C ILE A 234 19.41 35.78 -14.79
N ALA A 235 19.12 34.49 -14.74
CA ALA A 235 19.49 33.64 -13.58
C ALA A 235 20.99 33.72 -13.25
N ALA A 236 21.87 33.63 -14.26
CA ALA A 236 23.31 33.71 -14.08
C ALA A 236 23.83 35.05 -13.53
N ARG A 237 23.04 36.11 -13.62
CA ARG A 237 23.39 37.45 -13.05
C ARG A 237 22.95 37.60 -11.59
N HIS A 238 21.97 36.82 -11.17
CA HIS A 238 21.33 37.01 -9.86
C HIS A 238 21.50 35.80 -8.90
N LEU A 239 21.86 34.64 -9.42
CA LEU A 239 21.98 33.39 -8.64
C LEU A 239 23.37 32.74 -8.81
N PRO A 240 23.88 32.04 -7.76
CA PRO A 240 25.08 31.22 -7.88
C PRO A 240 24.85 30.05 -8.87
N SER A 241 25.92 29.69 -9.59
CA SER A 241 25.88 28.56 -10.54
C SER A 241 25.39 27.25 -9.96
N GLU A 242 25.78 26.93 -8.73
CA GLU A 242 25.34 25.75 -7.99
C GLU A 242 23.83 25.72 -7.76
N GLU A 243 23.25 26.89 -7.46
CA GLU A 243 21.81 27.03 -7.24
C GLU A 243 21.01 26.84 -8.54
N ILE A 244 21.50 27.42 -9.65
CA ILE A 244 20.92 27.22 -10.97
C ILE A 244 20.96 25.75 -11.36
N LEU A 245 22.09 25.09 -11.16
CA LEU A 245 22.28 23.66 -11.45
C LEU A 245 21.34 22.80 -10.59
N SER A 246 21.24 23.08 -9.30
CA SER A 246 20.35 22.39 -8.37
C SER A 246 18.88 22.51 -8.80
N CYS A 247 18.44 23.72 -9.19
CA CYS A 247 17.09 23.95 -9.70
C CYS A 247 16.81 23.14 -10.97
N ILE A 248 17.73 23.17 -11.93
CA ILE A 248 17.60 22.43 -13.19
C ILE A 248 17.51 20.93 -12.91
N GLN A 249 18.41 20.36 -12.11
CA GLN A 249 18.42 18.96 -11.76
C GLN A 249 17.10 18.53 -11.09
N LYS A 250 16.62 19.32 -10.16
CA LYS A 250 15.34 19.10 -9.47
C LYS A 250 14.17 19.08 -10.46
N TRP A 251 14.10 20.03 -11.36
CA TRP A 251 13.01 20.12 -12.33
C TRP A 251 13.07 19.03 -13.41
N ILE A 252 14.25 18.53 -13.75
CA ILE A 252 14.40 17.34 -14.62
C ILE A 252 13.89 16.08 -13.87
N LYS A 253 14.16 15.95 -12.56
CA LYS A 253 13.62 14.86 -11.74
C LYS A 253 12.09 14.94 -11.64
N ASP A 254 11.54 16.14 -11.46
CA ASP A 254 10.10 16.38 -11.48
C ASP A 254 9.48 15.93 -12.81
N ASP A 255 10.09 16.28 -13.94
CA ASP A 255 9.60 15.90 -15.26
C ASP A 255 9.66 14.38 -15.48
N LYS A 256 10.73 13.72 -15.00
CA LYS A 256 10.83 12.26 -15.00
C LYS A 256 9.80 11.56 -14.12
N SER A 257 9.23 12.23 -13.12
CA SER A 257 8.14 11.70 -12.31
C SER A 257 6.77 11.86 -12.97
N GLY A 258 6.68 12.56 -14.08
CA GLY A 258 5.45 12.91 -14.78
C GLY A 258 4.59 11.70 -15.15
N PHE A 259 5.21 10.54 -15.48
CA PHE A 259 4.49 9.31 -15.77
C PHE A 259 3.68 8.81 -14.55
N LEU A 260 4.18 9.02 -13.34
CA LEU A 260 3.44 8.64 -12.12
C LEU A 260 2.28 9.60 -11.87
N VAL A 261 2.51 10.92 -12.05
CA VAL A 261 1.45 11.93 -11.95
C VAL A 261 0.33 11.60 -12.95
N GLU A 262 0.69 11.36 -14.22
CA GLU A 262 -0.27 11.00 -15.27
C GLU A 262 -1.05 9.72 -14.95
N ALA A 263 -0.35 8.66 -14.49
CA ALA A 263 -0.98 7.41 -14.11
C ALA A 263 -1.97 7.57 -12.95
N VAL A 264 -1.64 8.41 -11.96
CA VAL A 264 -2.48 8.59 -10.78
C VAL A 264 -3.64 9.56 -11.04
N GLU A 265 -3.46 10.60 -11.85
CA GLU A 265 -4.51 11.57 -12.16
C GLU A 265 -5.52 11.06 -13.19
N ASN A 266 -5.11 10.21 -14.10
CA ASN A 266 -6.01 9.63 -15.09
C ASN A 266 -6.97 8.64 -14.42
N GLN A 267 -8.24 9.00 -14.34
CA GLN A 267 -9.30 8.19 -13.73
C GLN A 267 -9.49 6.82 -14.40
N GLY A 268 -9.13 6.69 -15.68
CA GLY A 268 -9.19 5.43 -16.42
C GLY A 268 -8.06 4.46 -16.10
N THR A 269 -7.01 4.88 -15.39
CA THR A 269 -5.89 4.02 -15.02
C THR A 269 -6.28 3.08 -13.87
N SER A 270 -6.06 1.80 -14.04
CA SER A 270 -6.36 0.77 -13.03
C SER A 270 -5.39 0.82 -11.85
N VAL A 271 -5.80 0.26 -10.71
CA VAL A 271 -4.95 0.11 -9.51
C VAL A 271 -3.66 -0.64 -9.86
N SER A 272 -3.71 -1.70 -10.67
CA SER A 272 -2.54 -2.47 -11.07
C SER A 272 -1.55 -1.66 -11.91
N GLU A 273 -2.01 -0.78 -12.79
CA GLU A 273 -1.15 0.12 -13.55
C GLU A 273 -0.49 1.19 -12.67
N ILE A 274 -1.22 1.72 -11.68
CA ILE A 274 -0.66 2.65 -10.69
C ILE A 274 0.40 1.94 -9.83
N VAL A 275 0.17 0.70 -9.39
CA VAL A 275 1.15 -0.11 -8.67
C VAL A 275 2.43 -0.32 -9.50
N GLN A 276 2.31 -0.59 -10.80
CA GLN A 276 3.46 -0.69 -11.70
C GLN A 276 4.18 0.65 -11.84
N ALA A 277 3.45 1.77 -11.95
CA ALA A 277 4.04 3.10 -12.01
C ALA A 277 4.79 3.47 -10.70
N LEU A 278 4.22 3.14 -9.54
CA LEU A 278 4.90 3.29 -8.23
C LEU A 278 6.17 2.44 -8.16
N GLY A 279 6.13 1.20 -8.65
CA GLY A 279 7.30 0.33 -8.73
C GLY A 279 8.40 0.92 -9.60
N ARG A 280 8.05 1.45 -10.79
CA ARG A 280 9.01 2.17 -11.65
C ARG A 280 9.60 3.39 -10.96
N PHE A 281 8.75 4.20 -10.32
CA PHE A 281 9.18 5.39 -9.57
C PHE A 281 10.18 5.03 -8.47
N HIS A 282 9.91 3.99 -7.69
CA HIS A 282 10.81 3.49 -6.65
C HIS A 282 12.14 2.98 -7.22
N ASN A 283 12.10 2.23 -8.34
CA ASN A 283 13.28 1.67 -8.99
C ASN A 283 14.18 2.73 -9.64
N PHE A 284 13.64 3.88 -10.03
CA PHE A 284 14.42 5.03 -10.48
C PHE A 284 15.20 5.72 -9.36
N SER A 285 15.12 5.21 -8.12
CA SER A 285 15.67 5.85 -6.93
C SER A 285 15.21 7.29 -6.76
N LEU A 286 14.02 7.61 -7.28
CA LEU A 286 13.39 8.89 -7.04
C LEU A 286 12.82 8.87 -5.62
N HIS A 287 13.40 9.70 -4.76
CA HIS A 287 12.90 9.90 -3.41
C HIS A 287 11.97 11.11 -3.41
N ASP A 288 10.91 11.04 -2.60
CA ASP A 288 9.95 12.14 -2.46
C ASP A 288 10.65 13.47 -2.13
N GLN A 289 11.66 13.44 -1.26
CA GLN A 289 12.43 14.62 -0.86
C GLN A 289 13.25 15.29 -1.98
N GLU A 290 13.49 14.58 -3.09
CA GLU A 290 14.23 15.10 -4.25
C GLU A 290 13.35 15.81 -5.27
N LEU A 291 12.02 15.67 -5.14
CA LEU A 291 11.04 16.33 -5.98
C LEU A 291 10.73 17.75 -5.48
N SER A 292 10.17 18.57 -6.34
CA SER A 292 9.64 19.88 -5.90
C SER A 292 8.47 19.68 -4.94
N ARG A 293 8.31 20.60 -4.00
CA ARG A 293 7.21 20.56 -3.01
C ARG A 293 5.83 20.44 -3.68
N THR A 294 5.66 21.10 -4.81
CA THR A 294 4.40 21.06 -5.57
C THR A 294 4.09 19.63 -6.03
N ILE A 295 5.04 18.96 -6.68
CA ILE A 295 4.87 17.58 -7.16
C ILE A 295 4.71 16.61 -5.98
N GLN A 296 5.45 16.80 -4.88
CA GLN A 296 5.28 15.98 -3.67
C GLN A 296 3.83 16.04 -3.17
N VAL A 297 3.29 17.24 -3.00
CA VAL A 297 1.92 17.41 -2.50
C VAL A 297 0.90 16.86 -3.50
N GLU A 298 1.08 17.12 -4.79
CA GLU A 298 0.22 16.63 -5.86
C GLU A 298 0.15 15.10 -5.87
N LEU A 299 1.30 14.42 -5.87
CA LEU A 299 1.36 12.96 -5.81
C LEU A 299 0.73 12.40 -4.54
N ARG A 300 1.05 12.96 -3.37
CA ARG A 300 0.48 12.48 -2.09
C ARG A 300 -1.04 12.62 -2.07
N VAL A 301 -1.57 13.76 -2.49
CA VAL A 301 -3.01 14.01 -2.57
C VAL A 301 -3.67 13.04 -3.55
N SER A 302 -3.12 12.90 -4.76
CA SER A 302 -3.68 12.04 -5.79
C SER A 302 -3.60 10.56 -5.41
N LEU A 303 -2.51 10.10 -4.79
CA LEU A 303 -2.40 8.74 -4.25
C LEU A 303 -3.38 8.48 -3.09
N CYS A 304 -3.55 9.45 -2.17
CA CYS A 304 -4.59 9.35 -1.14
C CYS A 304 -5.97 9.13 -1.76
N ARG A 305 -6.32 9.90 -2.80
CA ARG A 305 -7.62 9.77 -3.48
C ARG A 305 -7.79 8.43 -4.19
N ARG A 306 -6.71 7.90 -4.75
CA ARG A 306 -6.76 6.63 -5.50
C ARG A 306 -6.85 5.40 -4.59
N PHE A 307 -6.09 5.38 -3.50
CA PHE A 307 -5.98 4.21 -2.64
C PHE A 307 -6.84 4.28 -1.38
N LEU A 308 -7.03 5.49 -0.80
CA LEU A 308 -7.62 5.65 0.52
C LEU A 308 -9.05 6.22 0.46
N THR A 309 -9.20 7.51 0.22
CA THR A 309 -10.51 8.20 0.29
C THR A 309 -10.52 9.53 -0.45
N ASP A 310 -11.73 10.01 -0.82
CA ASP A 310 -11.94 11.38 -1.33
C ASP A 310 -12.26 12.40 -0.22
N ASN A 311 -12.29 11.98 1.04
CA ASN A 311 -12.56 12.89 2.15
C ASN A 311 -11.44 13.92 2.29
N LEU A 312 -11.77 15.20 2.10
CA LEU A 312 -10.80 16.30 2.09
C LEU A 312 -10.14 16.51 3.46
N GLU A 313 -10.85 16.32 4.56
CA GLU A 313 -10.29 16.44 5.91
C GLU A 313 -9.23 15.37 6.15
N PHE A 314 -9.53 14.12 5.76
CA PHE A 314 -8.57 13.02 5.81
C PHE A 314 -7.34 13.31 4.95
N ILE A 315 -7.54 13.72 3.69
CA ILE A 315 -6.44 14.00 2.74
C ILE A 315 -5.55 15.14 3.26
N ASN A 316 -6.13 16.19 3.86
CA ASN A 316 -5.39 17.30 4.41
C ASN A 316 -4.44 16.88 5.54
N ILE A 317 -4.82 15.90 6.33
CA ILE A 317 -3.94 15.32 7.36
C ILE A 317 -2.96 14.34 6.71
N ALA A 318 -3.44 13.42 5.89
CA ALA A 318 -2.65 12.33 5.32
C ALA A 318 -1.43 12.82 4.51
N LYS A 319 -1.58 13.88 3.71
CA LYS A 319 -0.50 14.45 2.90
C LYS A 319 0.71 14.97 3.72
N GLU A 320 0.52 15.22 5.02
CA GLU A 320 1.61 15.66 5.92
C GLU A 320 2.37 14.48 6.52
N TYR A 321 1.72 13.33 6.67
CA TYR A 321 2.27 12.15 7.36
C TYR A 321 2.57 10.97 6.45
N ILE A 322 2.13 10.96 5.20
CA ILE A 322 2.33 9.86 4.25
C ILE A 322 3.11 10.37 3.04
N ASP A 323 4.14 9.64 2.61
CA ASP A 323 4.89 9.95 1.40
C ASP A 323 4.67 8.91 0.28
N VAL A 324 5.28 9.16 -0.88
CA VAL A 324 5.12 8.27 -2.06
C VAL A 324 5.72 6.88 -1.79
N GLY A 325 6.80 6.79 -0.99
CA GLY A 325 7.41 5.52 -0.59
C GLY A 325 6.47 4.65 0.23
N ASP A 326 5.70 5.26 1.15
CA ASP A 326 4.71 4.54 1.95
C ASP A 326 3.60 3.93 1.08
N PHE A 327 3.19 4.64 0.01
CA PHE A 327 2.23 4.09 -0.96
C PHE A 327 2.82 2.94 -1.79
N TYR A 328 4.11 2.95 -2.07
CA TYR A 328 4.77 1.80 -2.70
C TYR A 328 4.73 0.57 -1.79
N ASP A 329 5.01 0.73 -0.50
CA ASP A 329 4.93 -0.35 0.48
C ASP A 329 3.49 -0.86 0.64
N LEU A 330 2.51 0.03 0.68
CA LEU A 330 1.08 -0.33 0.68
C LEU A 330 0.71 -1.15 -0.58
N ALA A 331 1.12 -0.67 -1.75
CA ALA A 331 0.77 -1.24 -3.05
C ALA A 331 1.21 -2.71 -3.19
N ARG A 332 2.29 -3.10 -2.53
CA ARG A 332 2.80 -4.49 -2.50
C ARG A 332 1.89 -5.45 -1.73
N HIS A 333 0.99 -4.93 -0.91
CA HIS A 333 0.04 -5.70 -0.10
C HIS A 333 -1.40 -5.53 -0.57
N ILE A 334 -1.61 -5.01 -1.79
CA ILE A 334 -2.94 -4.86 -2.39
C ILE A 334 -3.23 -6.03 -3.32
N ILE A 335 -4.39 -6.64 -3.14
CA ILE A 335 -4.98 -7.63 -4.02
C ILE A 335 -6.15 -6.94 -4.73
N CYS A 336 -6.18 -7.00 -6.05
CA CYS A 336 -7.22 -6.35 -6.83
C CYS A 336 -7.56 -7.11 -8.10
N PRO A 337 -8.80 -6.98 -8.63
CA PRO A 337 -9.13 -7.41 -9.98
C PRO A 337 -8.28 -6.69 -11.04
N PRO A 338 -8.09 -7.24 -12.25
CA PRO A 338 -7.21 -6.68 -13.28
C PRO A 338 -7.55 -5.24 -13.69
N ARG A 339 -8.83 -4.88 -13.66
CA ARG A 339 -9.34 -3.54 -14.01
C ARG A 339 -9.84 -2.76 -12.80
N SER A 340 -9.31 -3.05 -11.63
CA SER A 340 -9.75 -2.43 -10.38
C SER A 340 -9.50 -0.92 -10.39
N HIS A 341 -10.51 -0.20 -9.88
CA HIS A 341 -10.44 1.21 -9.48
C HIS A 341 -10.81 1.38 -8.01
N GLY A 342 -10.93 0.26 -7.28
CA GLY A 342 -11.32 0.21 -5.88
C GLY A 342 -10.24 0.75 -4.94
N ARG A 343 -10.66 0.97 -3.70
CA ARG A 343 -9.83 1.49 -2.59
C ARG A 343 -9.70 0.43 -1.50
N ILE A 344 -8.84 0.69 -0.51
CA ILE A 344 -8.64 -0.24 0.62
C ILE A 344 -9.75 -0.15 1.69
N GLY A 345 -10.72 0.75 1.51
CA GLY A 345 -11.84 0.96 2.43
C GLY A 345 -11.49 1.77 3.68
N GLY A 346 -12.53 2.12 4.48
CA GLY A 346 -12.42 3.04 5.60
C GLY A 346 -11.48 2.56 6.72
N LYS A 347 -11.66 1.32 7.20
CA LYS A 347 -10.77 0.74 8.22
C LYS A 347 -9.32 0.63 7.75
N GLY A 348 -9.12 0.26 6.47
CA GLY A 348 -7.79 0.19 5.86
C GLY A 348 -7.12 1.56 5.82
N ALA A 349 -7.83 2.57 5.33
CA ALA A 349 -7.33 3.94 5.24
C ALA A 349 -7.01 4.51 6.64
N GLY A 350 -7.90 4.30 7.63
CA GLY A 350 -7.71 4.75 9.01
C GLY A 350 -6.49 4.10 9.66
N LEU A 351 -6.33 2.78 9.53
CA LEU A 351 -5.16 2.05 10.04
C LEU A 351 -3.86 2.57 9.41
N PHE A 352 -3.84 2.75 8.09
CA PHE A 352 -2.67 3.22 7.36
C PHE A 352 -2.26 4.62 7.82
N LEU A 353 -3.20 5.56 7.90
CA LEU A 353 -2.92 6.93 8.38
C LEU A 353 -2.45 6.93 9.84
N ALA A 354 -3.16 6.24 10.74
CA ALA A 354 -2.80 6.19 12.16
C ALA A 354 -1.38 5.65 12.38
N THR A 355 -1.01 4.59 11.65
CA THR A 355 0.34 4.01 11.69
C THR A 355 1.42 5.05 11.36
N HIS A 356 1.21 5.84 10.30
CA HIS A 356 2.19 6.84 9.87
C HIS A 356 2.23 8.07 10.79
N ILE A 357 1.09 8.51 11.34
CA ILE A 357 1.04 9.57 12.34
C ILE A 357 1.88 9.17 13.55
N VAL A 358 1.62 8.00 14.12
CA VAL A 358 2.30 7.54 15.33
C VAL A 358 3.81 7.36 15.09
N ARG A 359 4.21 6.77 13.98
CA ARG A 359 5.63 6.56 13.64
C ARG A 359 6.40 7.87 13.39
N ARG A 360 5.74 8.89 12.85
CA ARG A 360 6.37 10.18 12.49
C ARG A 360 6.23 11.28 13.53
N SER A 361 5.54 11.01 14.65
CA SER A 361 5.40 11.96 15.75
C SER A 361 6.45 11.68 16.82
N PRO A 362 7.48 12.53 16.98
CA PRO A 362 8.60 12.29 17.92
C PRO A 362 8.15 12.14 19.38
N GLU A 363 7.09 12.86 19.75
CA GLU A 363 6.49 12.82 21.08
C GLU A 363 5.93 11.45 21.45
N PHE A 364 5.35 10.73 20.48
CA PHE A 364 4.84 9.38 20.70
C PHE A 364 5.94 8.33 20.70
N ALA A 365 6.96 8.48 19.86
CA ALA A 365 8.08 7.55 19.80
C ALA A 365 8.84 7.46 21.13
N ALA A 366 9.00 8.58 21.84
CA ALA A 366 9.65 8.61 23.15
C ALA A 366 8.81 7.98 24.28
N ALA A 367 7.48 8.12 24.21
CA ALA A 367 6.57 7.65 25.26
C ALA A 367 6.16 6.17 25.11
N LEU A 368 5.97 5.71 23.87
CA LEU A 368 5.34 4.42 23.57
C LEU A 368 6.31 3.31 23.17
N GLY A 369 7.62 3.64 23.01
CA GLY A 369 8.59 2.66 22.53
C GLY A 369 8.28 2.14 21.13
N GLU A 370 8.50 0.84 20.87
CA GLU A 370 8.24 0.24 19.58
C GLU A 370 6.75 -0.09 19.41
N ILE A 371 6.05 0.68 18.59
CA ILE A 371 4.67 0.37 18.20
C ILE A 371 4.69 -0.53 16.97
N ARG A 372 4.11 -1.71 17.10
CA ARG A 372 3.95 -2.68 16.02
C ARG A 372 2.54 -2.65 15.49
N THR A 373 2.41 -2.50 14.19
CA THR A 373 1.14 -2.70 13.49
C THR A 373 1.09 -4.12 12.94
N PRO A 374 -0.02 -4.84 13.07
CA PRO A 374 -0.17 -6.17 12.50
C PRO A 374 0.03 -6.16 10.99
N LYS A 375 0.70 -7.17 10.46
CA LYS A 375 0.86 -7.35 9.02
C LYS A 375 -0.53 -7.47 8.37
N THR A 376 -0.76 -6.67 7.34
CA THR A 376 -2.09 -6.52 6.73
C THR A 376 -1.99 -6.58 5.21
N TRP A 377 -2.84 -7.39 4.58
CA TRP A 377 -3.13 -7.39 3.16
C TRP A 377 -4.51 -6.81 2.91
N TYR A 378 -4.69 -6.18 1.77
CA TYR A 378 -5.89 -5.42 1.43
C TYR A 378 -6.48 -5.94 0.12
N LEU A 379 -7.74 -6.36 0.14
CA LEU A 379 -8.51 -6.61 -1.07
C LEU A 379 -9.33 -5.36 -1.37
N THR A 380 -9.21 -4.85 -2.61
CA THR A 380 -9.86 -3.59 -3.01
C THR A 380 -11.37 -3.63 -2.92
N SER A 381 -11.98 -2.46 -2.73
CA SER A 381 -13.42 -2.32 -2.46
C SER A 381 -14.32 -2.79 -3.60
N ASP A 382 -13.84 -2.78 -4.82
CA ASP A 382 -14.52 -3.29 -6.01
C ASP A 382 -14.35 -4.81 -6.23
N GLY A 383 -13.57 -5.49 -5.39
CA GLY A 383 -13.43 -6.94 -5.42
C GLY A 383 -14.76 -7.69 -5.22
N ILE A 384 -15.71 -7.11 -4.47
CA ILE A 384 -17.06 -7.65 -4.35
C ILE A 384 -17.83 -7.58 -5.67
N LEU A 385 -17.64 -6.52 -6.47
CA LEU A 385 -18.31 -6.36 -7.76
C LEU A 385 -17.76 -7.38 -8.76
N ASP A 386 -16.42 -7.57 -8.81
CA ASP A 386 -15.79 -8.63 -9.59
C ASP A 386 -16.32 -10.01 -9.21
N PHE A 387 -16.47 -10.30 -7.92
CA PHE A 387 -17.03 -11.56 -7.42
C PHE A 387 -18.48 -11.77 -7.86
N ILE A 388 -19.32 -10.74 -7.79
CA ILE A 388 -20.73 -10.79 -8.20
C ILE A 388 -20.86 -11.02 -9.71
N GLU A 389 -20.09 -10.26 -10.51
CA GLU A 389 -20.07 -10.38 -11.97
C GLU A 389 -19.53 -11.76 -12.41
N PHE A 390 -18.44 -12.22 -11.83
CA PHE A 390 -17.83 -13.51 -12.15
C PHE A 390 -18.78 -14.70 -11.94
N ASN A 391 -19.69 -14.59 -10.95
CA ASN A 391 -20.66 -15.64 -10.61
C ASN A 391 -22.07 -15.34 -11.12
N GLN A 392 -22.30 -14.27 -11.89
CA GLN A 392 -23.63 -13.89 -12.41
C GLN A 392 -24.68 -13.72 -11.30
N LEU A 393 -24.30 -13.03 -10.21
CA LEU A 393 -25.13 -12.81 -9.02
C LEU A 393 -25.73 -11.40 -8.95
N GLU A 394 -25.82 -10.67 -10.07
CA GLU A 394 -26.30 -9.28 -10.15
C GLU A 394 -27.71 -9.10 -9.60
N ASP A 395 -28.55 -10.13 -9.71
CA ASP A 395 -29.92 -10.12 -9.16
C ASP A 395 -29.95 -9.87 -7.64
N LEU A 396 -28.86 -10.17 -6.92
CA LEU A 396 -28.79 -9.90 -5.49
C LEU A 396 -28.85 -8.40 -5.15
N HIS A 397 -28.43 -7.53 -6.07
CA HIS A 397 -28.50 -6.09 -5.86
C HIS A 397 -29.95 -5.57 -5.65
N ASN A 398 -30.94 -6.24 -6.24
CA ASN A 398 -32.35 -5.85 -6.11
C ASN A 398 -32.91 -6.22 -4.74
N ARG A 399 -32.28 -7.15 -4.01
CA ARG A 399 -32.77 -7.60 -2.69
C ARG A 399 -32.73 -6.50 -1.63
N LYS A 400 -31.93 -5.48 -1.80
CA LYS A 400 -31.90 -4.32 -0.90
C LYS A 400 -33.21 -3.56 -0.78
N TYR A 401 -34.15 -3.77 -1.74
CA TYR A 401 -35.48 -3.15 -1.76
C TYR A 401 -36.57 -4.06 -1.22
N LEU A 402 -36.24 -5.26 -0.77
CA LEU A 402 -37.23 -6.17 -0.15
C LEU A 402 -37.52 -5.73 1.28
N GLU A 403 -38.68 -6.21 1.81
CA GLU A 403 -39.04 -6.02 3.22
C GLU A 403 -38.02 -6.67 4.15
N ILE A 404 -37.64 -6.00 5.25
CA ILE A 404 -36.58 -6.42 6.15
C ILE A 404 -36.77 -7.84 6.71
N ASP A 405 -37.99 -8.23 6.98
CA ASP A 405 -38.33 -9.58 7.47
C ASP A 405 -38.10 -10.66 6.40
N GLN A 406 -38.28 -10.33 5.13
CA GLN A 406 -37.94 -11.22 4.03
C GLN A 406 -36.42 -11.33 3.89
N ILE A 407 -35.67 -10.21 3.94
CA ILE A 407 -34.22 -10.20 3.92
C ILE A 407 -33.70 -11.08 5.05
N ARG A 408 -34.19 -10.93 6.27
CA ARG A 408 -33.77 -11.69 7.45
C ARG A 408 -33.95 -13.20 7.28
N ARG A 409 -35.06 -13.63 6.67
CA ARG A 409 -35.32 -15.04 6.41
C ARG A 409 -34.47 -15.63 5.30
N GLU A 410 -34.12 -14.83 4.28
CA GLU A 410 -33.39 -15.29 3.10
C GLU A 410 -31.87 -15.16 3.27
N TYR A 411 -31.39 -14.37 4.22
CA TYR A 411 -29.98 -14.08 4.42
C TYR A 411 -29.09 -15.35 4.64
N PRO A 412 -29.50 -16.37 5.41
CA PRO A 412 -28.73 -17.61 5.52
C PRO A 412 -28.50 -18.32 4.17
N HIS A 413 -29.49 -18.21 3.26
CA HIS A 413 -29.35 -18.73 1.89
C HIS A 413 -28.35 -17.90 1.07
N VAL A 414 -28.36 -16.57 1.20
CA VAL A 414 -27.40 -15.70 0.54
C VAL A 414 -25.96 -16.06 0.95
N ILE A 415 -25.70 -16.29 2.24
CA ILE A 415 -24.40 -16.75 2.71
C ILE A 415 -23.98 -18.03 2.00
N GLN A 416 -24.88 -19.01 1.87
CA GLN A 416 -24.55 -20.28 1.19
C GLN A 416 -24.30 -20.09 -0.31
N VAL A 417 -25.02 -19.20 -0.98
CA VAL A 417 -24.77 -18.86 -2.38
C VAL A 417 -23.36 -18.30 -2.54
N PHE A 418 -22.96 -17.35 -1.70
CA PHE A 418 -21.61 -16.75 -1.75
C PHE A 418 -20.53 -17.80 -1.47
N LYS A 419 -20.70 -18.65 -0.46
CA LYS A 419 -19.71 -19.69 -0.10
C LYS A 419 -19.55 -20.77 -1.16
N ASN A 420 -20.58 -21.02 -1.97
CA ASN A 420 -20.53 -21.96 -3.10
C ASN A 420 -20.12 -21.30 -4.43
N SER A 421 -19.84 -20.01 -4.41
CA SER A 421 -19.36 -19.25 -5.57
C SER A 421 -17.84 -19.23 -5.64
N HIS A 422 -17.29 -18.82 -6.79
CA HIS A 422 -15.85 -18.85 -7.06
C HIS A 422 -15.28 -17.44 -7.17
N PHE A 423 -14.03 -17.27 -6.76
CA PHE A 423 -13.28 -16.05 -6.99
C PHE A 423 -12.56 -16.13 -8.34
N SER A 424 -12.30 -14.96 -8.95
CA SER A 424 -11.47 -14.88 -10.15
C SER A 424 -10.04 -15.40 -9.88
N PRO A 425 -9.37 -15.99 -10.90
CA PRO A 425 -8.03 -16.56 -10.73
C PRO A 425 -7.01 -15.56 -10.18
N GLU A 426 -7.12 -14.29 -10.55
CA GLU A 426 -6.26 -13.20 -10.10
C GLU A 426 -6.38 -12.96 -8.60
N ILE A 427 -7.59 -12.96 -8.08
CA ILE A 427 -7.85 -12.82 -6.64
C ILE A 427 -7.32 -14.03 -5.88
N ILE A 428 -7.58 -15.26 -6.36
CA ILE A 428 -7.06 -16.48 -5.74
C ILE A 428 -5.53 -16.43 -5.66
N LYS A 429 -4.87 -16.03 -6.74
CA LYS A 429 -3.40 -15.87 -6.79
C LYS A 429 -2.90 -14.84 -5.77
N GLY A 430 -3.56 -13.69 -5.67
CA GLY A 430 -3.22 -12.67 -4.68
C GLY A 430 -3.38 -13.15 -3.24
N LEU A 431 -4.47 -13.88 -2.95
CA LEU A 431 -4.72 -14.45 -1.63
C LEU A 431 -3.71 -15.56 -1.26
N ALA A 432 -3.30 -16.36 -2.25
CA ALA A 432 -2.25 -17.37 -2.03
C ALA A 432 -0.90 -16.74 -1.68
N LEU A 433 -0.54 -15.60 -2.30
CA LEU A 433 0.65 -14.82 -1.96
C LEU A 433 0.54 -14.21 -0.56
N ALA A 434 -0.64 -13.69 -0.19
CA ALA A 434 -0.89 -13.16 1.14
C ALA A 434 -0.70 -14.23 2.22
N LEU A 435 -1.17 -15.46 2.00
CA LEU A 435 -0.96 -16.57 2.93
C LEU A 435 0.50 -17.00 3.05
N ASP A 436 1.29 -16.94 1.98
CA ASP A 436 2.73 -17.20 2.05
C ASP A 436 3.45 -16.17 2.91
N ASP A 437 3.07 -14.90 2.77
CA ASP A 437 3.66 -13.80 3.51
C ASP A 437 3.23 -13.77 5.00
N LEU A 438 1.96 -14.11 5.30
CA LEU A 438 1.42 -14.19 6.66
C LEU A 438 1.88 -15.46 7.40
N GLY A 439 2.28 -16.50 6.68
CA GLY A 439 2.66 -17.81 7.24
C GLY A 439 1.48 -18.54 7.88
N GLU A 440 1.75 -19.27 8.98
CA GLU A 440 0.77 -20.08 9.71
C GLU A 440 0.18 -19.37 10.93
N ARG A 441 0.40 -18.06 11.07
CA ARG A 441 -0.19 -17.29 12.15
C ARG A 441 -1.69 -17.18 11.96
N PRO A 442 -2.48 -17.22 13.04
CA PRO A 442 -3.89 -16.91 12.97
C PRO A 442 -4.14 -15.55 12.32
N ILE A 443 -5.20 -15.46 11.54
CA ILE A 443 -5.57 -14.26 10.80
C ILE A 443 -7.00 -13.84 11.10
N ILE A 444 -7.29 -12.57 10.92
CA ILE A 444 -8.63 -12.03 10.94
C ILE A 444 -8.96 -11.44 9.56
N VAL A 445 -10.13 -11.80 9.04
CA VAL A 445 -10.70 -11.26 7.82
C VAL A 445 -11.76 -10.24 8.21
N ARG A 446 -11.54 -8.96 7.86
CA ARG A 446 -12.38 -7.84 8.32
C ARG A 446 -12.96 -7.09 7.14
N SER A 447 -14.22 -6.72 7.24
CA SER A 447 -14.84 -5.73 6.34
C SER A 447 -14.11 -4.39 6.41
N SER A 448 -14.02 -3.70 5.29
CA SER A 448 -13.53 -2.34 5.17
C SER A 448 -14.35 -1.57 4.14
N SER A 449 -15.59 -1.28 4.49
CA SER A 449 -16.49 -0.52 3.63
C SER A 449 -16.09 0.95 3.57
N LEU A 450 -16.39 1.60 2.45
CA LEU A 450 -16.25 3.05 2.31
C LEU A 450 -17.30 3.82 3.13
N LEU A 451 -18.37 3.16 3.62
CA LEU A 451 -19.36 3.75 4.50
C LEU A 451 -18.99 3.63 5.98
N GLU A 452 -18.13 2.69 6.34
CA GLU A 452 -17.59 2.60 7.70
C GLU A 452 -16.69 3.80 7.99
N ASP A 453 -16.70 4.27 9.23
CA ASP A 453 -15.83 5.35 9.73
C ASP A 453 -16.09 6.74 9.11
N ARG A 454 -17.26 6.99 8.53
CA ARG A 454 -17.68 8.34 8.19
C ARG A 454 -18.04 9.14 9.44
N VAL A 455 -17.60 10.40 9.47
CA VAL A 455 -17.96 11.34 10.55
C VAL A 455 -19.48 11.44 10.65
N GLY A 456 -20.03 11.17 11.84
CA GLY A 456 -21.47 11.23 12.10
C GLY A 456 -22.25 9.95 11.75
N ALA A 457 -21.59 8.88 11.31
CA ALA A 457 -22.24 7.60 10.99
C ALA A 457 -21.59 6.46 11.78
N ALA A 458 -22.24 5.97 12.84
CA ALA A 458 -21.78 4.80 13.59
C ALA A 458 -22.16 3.51 12.85
N PHE A 459 -21.37 3.13 11.85
CA PHE A 459 -21.58 1.89 11.07
C PHE A 459 -20.78 0.69 11.64
N SER A 460 -20.02 0.91 12.71
CA SER A 460 -19.17 -0.12 13.32
C SER A 460 -19.97 -1.32 13.81
N GLY A 461 -19.45 -2.54 13.54
CA GLY A 461 -20.06 -3.80 13.98
C GLY A 461 -21.27 -4.27 13.14
N LYS A 462 -21.57 -3.61 12.03
CA LYS A 462 -22.69 -4.02 11.14
C LYS A 462 -22.29 -5.11 10.14
N TYR A 463 -21.01 -5.16 9.76
CA TYR A 463 -20.47 -6.18 8.88
C TYR A 463 -19.64 -7.21 9.66
N LYS A 464 -19.46 -8.37 9.07
CA LYS A 464 -18.71 -9.47 9.70
C LYS A 464 -17.21 -9.23 9.76
N SER A 465 -16.61 -9.75 10.83
CA SER A 465 -15.18 -9.97 10.99
C SER A 465 -14.98 -11.40 11.46
N LEU A 466 -14.13 -12.17 10.79
CA LEU A 466 -14.00 -13.61 11.01
C LEU A 466 -12.55 -13.97 11.35
N PHE A 467 -12.36 -14.68 12.46
CA PHE A 467 -11.07 -15.21 12.85
C PHE A 467 -10.86 -16.60 12.23
N LEU A 468 -9.67 -16.82 11.69
CA LEU A 468 -9.23 -18.10 11.16
C LEU A 468 -7.98 -18.55 11.93
N ALA A 469 -7.96 -19.83 12.33
CA ALA A 469 -6.79 -20.39 12.96
C ALA A 469 -5.59 -20.50 12.01
N ASN A 470 -5.86 -20.56 10.70
CA ASN A 470 -4.87 -20.57 9.62
C ASN A 470 -3.87 -21.74 9.75
N GLN A 471 -4.36 -22.92 10.11
CA GLN A 471 -3.60 -24.15 10.29
C GLN A 471 -3.88 -25.16 9.17
N GLY A 472 -3.01 -26.14 9.00
CA GLY A 472 -3.14 -27.18 7.99
C GLY A 472 -2.37 -26.91 6.71
N THR A 473 -2.72 -27.58 5.61
CA THR A 473 -2.05 -27.40 4.33
C THR A 473 -2.37 -26.01 3.73
N LYS A 474 -1.54 -25.53 2.82
CA LYS A 474 -1.81 -24.25 2.14
C LYS A 474 -3.17 -24.27 1.40
N ALA A 475 -3.57 -25.42 0.85
CA ALA A 475 -4.86 -25.58 0.19
C ALA A 475 -6.03 -25.42 1.17
N ASP A 476 -5.94 -26.05 2.36
CA ASP A 476 -6.96 -25.93 3.40
C ASP A 476 -7.06 -24.48 3.91
N ARG A 477 -5.91 -23.83 4.15
CA ARG A 477 -5.85 -22.44 4.59
C ARG A 477 -6.44 -21.48 3.55
N LEU A 478 -6.13 -21.71 2.27
CA LEU A 478 -6.69 -20.90 1.18
C LEU A 478 -8.20 -21.10 1.04
N ALA A 479 -8.69 -22.34 1.13
CA ALA A 479 -10.12 -22.61 1.10
C ALA A 479 -10.85 -21.92 2.26
N ALA A 480 -10.31 -21.98 3.48
CA ALA A 480 -10.88 -21.30 4.65
C ALA A 480 -10.88 -19.76 4.48
N LEU A 481 -9.82 -19.20 3.87
CA LEU A 481 -9.73 -17.77 3.59
C LEU A 481 -10.76 -17.32 2.55
N LEU A 482 -10.92 -18.08 1.46
CA LEU A 482 -11.93 -17.80 0.43
C LEU A 482 -13.35 -17.85 1.02
N ASP A 483 -13.65 -18.88 1.83
CA ASP A 483 -14.92 -19.01 2.54
C ASP A 483 -15.21 -17.80 3.45
N ALA A 484 -14.19 -17.35 4.19
CA ALA A 484 -14.34 -16.20 5.09
C ALA A 484 -14.58 -14.89 4.31
N ILE A 485 -13.87 -14.66 3.21
CA ILE A 485 -14.07 -13.47 2.36
C ILE A 485 -15.48 -13.51 1.74
N ALA A 486 -15.91 -14.67 1.23
CA ALA A 486 -17.26 -14.83 0.69
C ALA A 486 -18.35 -14.50 1.74
N GLU A 487 -18.13 -14.90 3.00
CA GLU A 487 -19.07 -14.60 4.09
C GLU A 487 -19.02 -13.12 4.51
N VAL A 488 -17.88 -12.47 4.46
CA VAL A 488 -17.77 -11.01 4.65
C VAL A 488 -18.49 -10.28 3.53
N TYR A 489 -18.35 -10.69 2.27
CA TYR A 489 -19.10 -10.12 1.15
C TYR A 489 -20.60 -10.33 1.29
N ALA A 490 -21.04 -11.53 1.66
CA ALA A 490 -22.46 -11.82 1.91
C ALA A 490 -23.05 -10.90 3.00
N SER A 491 -22.22 -10.44 3.97
CA SER A 491 -22.69 -9.56 5.03
C SER A 491 -23.17 -8.19 4.55
N VAL A 492 -22.79 -7.75 3.35
CA VAL A 492 -23.31 -6.53 2.72
C VAL A 492 -24.83 -6.61 2.49
N PHE A 493 -25.33 -7.83 2.24
CA PHE A 493 -26.74 -8.14 2.00
C PHE A 493 -27.47 -8.59 3.28
N GLY A 494 -26.82 -8.45 4.43
CA GLY A 494 -27.40 -8.77 5.73
C GLY A 494 -28.48 -7.80 6.16
N PRO A 495 -29.39 -8.22 7.07
CA PRO A 495 -30.49 -7.38 7.53
C PRO A 495 -30.02 -6.09 8.21
N ASP A 496 -29.05 -6.15 9.12
CA ASP A 496 -28.59 -5.00 9.90
C ASP A 496 -27.93 -3.89 9.04
N PRO A 497 -27.02 -4.21 8.08
CA PRO A 497 -26.50 -3.22 7.15
C PRO A 497 -27.57 -2.61 6.24
N LEU A 498 -28.48 -3.41 5.73
CA LEU A 498 -29.54 -2.93 4.84
C LEU A 498 -30.55 -2.04 5.56
N GLU A 499 -30.98 -2.41 6.78
CA GLU A 499 -31.85 -1.59 7.62
C GLU A 499 -31.20 -0.23 7.93
N TYR A 500 -29.93 -0.23 8.33
CA TYR A 500 -29.19 1.00 8.60
C TYR A 500 -29.06 1.91 7.36
N ARG A 501 -28.80 1.31 6.18
CA ARG A 501 -28.72 2.05 4.91
C ARG A 501 -30.07 2.62 4.50
N ALA A 502 -31.16 1.87 4.74
CA ALA A 502 -32.52 2.32 4.51
C ALA A 502 -32.86 3.56 5.35
N GLU A 503 -32.60 3.50 6.67
CA GLU A 503 -32.83 4.61 7.59
C GLU A 503 -32.08 5.90 7.19
N ARG A 504 -30.99 5.79 6.45
CA ARG A 504 -30.13 6.92 6.04
C ARG A 504 -30.26 7.32 4.57
N GLY A 505 -31.15 6.72 3.83
CA GLY A 505 -31.36 6.99 2.40
C GLY A 505 -30.13 6.59 1.53
N LEU A 506 -29.40 5.55 1.96
CA LEU A 506 -28.17 5.09 1.28
C LEU A 506 -28.40 3.81 0.45
N LEU A 507 -29.62 3.32 0.31
CA LEU A 507 -29.92 2.08 -0.43
C LEU A 507 -29.58 2.19 -1.92
N ASP A 508 -29.75 3.37 -2.52
CA ASP A 508 -29.53 3.57 -3.95
C ASP A 508 -28.06 3.62 -4.36
N PHE A 509 -27.17 3.74 -3.39
CA PHE A 509 -25.73 3.64 -3.65
C PHE A 509 -25.29 2.17 -3.69
N HIS A 510 -24.40 1.84 -4.60
CA HIS A 510 -23.71 0.56 -4.56
C HIS A 510 -22.73 0.56 -3.41
N GLU A 511 -22.84 -0.45 -2.55
CA GLU A 511 -21.88 -0.65 -1.48
C GLU A 511 -20.65 -1.39 -2.04
N GLU A 512 -19.51 -0.75 -1.95
CA GLU A 512 -18.23 -1.37 -2.22
C GLU A 512 -17.60 -1.81 -0.91
N MET A 513 -17.08 -3.04 -0.87
CA MET A 513 -16.54 -3.67 0.32
C MET A 513 -15.10 -4.08 0.12
N GLY A 514 -14.17 -3.30 0.64
CA GLY A 514 -12.79 -3.74 0.83
C GLY A 514 -12.69 -4.78 1.94
N VAL A 515 -11.67 -5.61 1.89
CA VAL A 515 -11.41 -6.61 2.94
C VAL A 515 -9.97 -6.48 3.43
N LEU A 516 -9.79 -6.45 4.75
CA LEU A 516 -8.49 -6.57 5.40
C LEU A 516 -8.25 -8.03 5.79
N ILE A 517 -7.09 -8.55 5.41
CA ILE A 517 -6.60 -9.85 5.85
C ILE A 517 -5.39 -9.55 6.73
N GLN A 518 -5.55 -9.73 8.03
CA GLN A 518 -4.60 -9.21 9.01
C GLN A 518 -4.15 -10.32 9.96
N GLU A 519 -2.85 -10.38 10.29
CA GLU A 519 -2.37 -11.28 11.33
C GLU A 519 -3.00 -10.93 12.68
N VAL A 520 -3.32 -11.93 13.46
CA VAL A 520 -3.76 -11.76 14.86
C VAL A 520 -2.51 -11.64 15.73
N VAL A 521 -2.44 -10.57 16.51
CA VAL A 521 -1.38 -10.38 17.49
C VAL A 521 -1.71 -11.23 18.72
N GLY A 522 -0.75 -12.00 19.19
CA GLY A 522 -0.93 -12.87 20.34
C GLY A 522 0.19 -13.89 20.49
N THR A 523 0.03 -14.76 21.46
CA THR A 523 0.93 -15.89 21.77
C THR A 523 0.13 -17.17 21.89
N ARG A 524 0.79 -18.29 21.68
CA ARG A 524 0.20 -19.60 21.91
C ARG A 524 0.26 -19.94 23.41
N VAL A 525 -0.90 -20.32 23.96
CA VAL A 525 -1.06 -20.77 25.35
C VAL A 525 -1.80 -22.13 25.29
N GLY A 526 -1.08 -23.22 25.47
CA GLY A 526 -1.61 -24.56 25.25
C GLY A 526 -2.12 -24.77 23.81
N LYS A 527 -3.39 -25.09 23.66
CA LYS A 527 -4.10 -25.23 22.38
C LYS A 527 -4.67 -23.91 21.85
N TYR A 528 -4.64 -22.84 22.65
CA TYR A 528 -5.21 -21.54 22.33
C TYR A 528 -4.17 -20.54 21.81
N PHE A 529 -4.62 -19.58 21.00
CA PHE A 529 -3.84 -18.42 20.56
C PHE A 529 -4.62 -17.16 20.91
N LEU A 530 -3.98 -16.24 21.66
CA LEU A 530 -4.61 -15.02 22.16
C LEU A 530 -3.56 -13.98 22.57
N PRO A 531 -3.89 -12.67 22.55
CA PRO A 531 -3.10 -11.64 23.25
C PRO A 531 -3.40 -11.72 24.76
N THR A 532 -2.51 -11.19 25.57
CA THR A 532 -2.73 -11.09 27.04
C THR A 532 -4.00 -10.29 27.34
N PHE A 533 -4.19 -9.20 26.61
CA PHE A 533 -5.41 -8.39 26.62
C PHE A 533 -5.57 -7.63 25.32
N ALA A 534 -6.75 -7.11 25.11
CA ALA A 534 -7.07 -6.21 24.01
C ALA A 534 -8.07 -5.14 24.48
N GLY A 535 -8.26 -4.12 23.65
CA GLY A 535 -9.19 -3.07 24.02
C GLY A 535 -9.41 -2.03 22.91
N VAL A 536 -10.21 -1.03 23.24
CA VAL A 536 -10.49 0.12 22.38
C VAL A 536 -10.28 1.40 23.17
N ALA A 537 -9.53 2.33 22.61
CA ALA A 537 -9.30 3.66 23.15
C ALA A 537 -10.07 4.72 22.36
N PHE A 538 -10.72 5.63 23.06
CA PHE A 538 -11.44 6.77 22.53
C PHE A 538 -10.82 8.06 23.07
N SER A 539 -10.57 9.01 22.21
CA SER A 539 -10.07 10.36 22.59
C SER A 539 -11.08 11.14 23.42
N ASN A 540 -12.38 10.83 23.28
CA ASN A 540 -13.46 11.47 24.03
C ASN A 540 -14.21 10.45 24.89
N ASN A 541 -14.51 10.84 26.14
CA ASN A 541 -15.30 10.05 27.05
C ASN A 541 -16.76 10.54 27.06
N GLU A 542 -17.62 9.83 26.35
CA GLU A 542 -19.06 10.10 26.36
C GLU A 542 -19.79 9.36 27.51
N PHE A 543 -19.14 8.37 28.12
CA PHE A 543 -19.68 7.58 29.24
C PHE A 543 -19.00 7.98 30.55
N ARG A 544 -19.35 9.15 31.10
CA ARG A 544 -18.77 9.71 32.31
C ARG A 544 -19.48 9.18 33.55
N TRP A 545 -18.87 8.25 34.28
CA TRP A 545 -19.42 7.65 35.51
C TRP A 545 -19.16 8.47 36.78
N SER A 546 -18.41 9.58 36.67
CA SER A 546 -18.15 10.53 37.75
C SER A 546 -18.16 11.96 37.21
N ALA A 547 -18.68 12.91 38.02
CA ALA A 547 -18.66 14.33 37.67
C ALA A 547 -17.23 14.91 37.55
N ARG A 548 -16.21 14.23 38.04
CA ARG A 548 -14.79 14.62 37.93
C ARG A 548 -14.17 14.23 36.60
N ILE A 549 -14.79 13.34 35.84
CA ILE A 549 -14.31 12.91 34.54
C ILE A 549 -14.79 13.91 33.49
N ARG A 550 -13.86 14.48 32.76
CA ARG A 550 -14.12 15.37 31.63
C ARG A 550 -14.22 14.55 30.34
N ARG A 551 -14.74 15.17 29.28
CA ARG A 551 -14.83 14.55 27.95
C ARG A 551 -13.43 14.24 27.40
N GLU A 552 -12.49 15.14 27.61
CA GLU A 552 -11.12 15.09 27.11
C GLU A 552 -10.24 14.04 27.85
N ASP A 553 -10.71 13.55 29.02
CA ASP A 553 -9.98 12.52 29.78
C ASP A 553 -9.93 11.16 29.05
N GLY A 554 -10.68 11.01 27.93
CA GLY A 554 -10.70 9.81 27.12
C GLY A 554 -11.41 8.62 27.80
N LEU A 555 -11.57 7.55 27.03
CA LEU A 555 -12.14 6.28 27.51
C LEU A 555 -11.35 5.12 26.95
N VAL A 556 -10.94 4.18 27.77
CA VAL A 556 -10.38 2.89 27.36
C VAL A 556 -11.28 1.77 27.87
N ARG A 557 -11.63 0.83 26.98
CA ARG A 557 -12.32 -0.42 27.28
C ARG A 557 -11.32 -1.55 27.14
N MET A 558 -11.17 -2.40 28.15
CA MET A 558 -10.19 -3.49 28.15
C MET A 558 -10.85 -4.82 28.51
N VAL A 559 -10.41 -5.88 27.83
CA VAL A 559 -10.83 -7.27 28.06
C VAL A 559 -9.61 -8.19 27.98
N PRO A 560 -9.60 -9.34 28.67
CA PRO A 560 -8.59 -10.36 28.45
C PRO A 560 -8.81 -11.05 27.09
N GLY A 561 -7.76 -11.58 26.47
CA GLY A 561 -7.85 -12.26 25.18
C GLY A 561 -8.13 -11.33 24.01
N LEU A 562 -8.85 -11.81 23.00
CA LEU A 562 -9.21 -11.07 21.77
C LEU A 562 -10.16 -9.90 22.08
N GLY A 563 -10.04 -8.83 21.29
CA GLY A 563 -10.74 -7.55 21.56
C GLY A 563 -12.22 -7.50 21.21
N THR A 564 -12.83 -8.57 20.72
CA THR A 564 -14.25 -8.65 20.32
C THR A 564 -15.18 -8.22 21.43
N ARG A 565 -14.97 -8.69 22.65
CA ARG A 565 -15.80 -8.38 23.83
C ARG A 565 -15.64 -6.94 24.34
N ALA A 566 -14.61 -6.21 23.91
CA ALA A 566 -14.47 -4.78 24.22
C ALA A 566 -15.39 -3.89 23.38
N VAL A 567 -15.81 -4.38 22.20
CA VAL A 567 -16.63 -3.66 21.21
C VAL A 567 -18.08 -4.11 21.27
N ASP A 568 -18.32 -5.42 21.35
CA ASP A 568 -19.65 -6.00 21.35
C ASP A 568 -20.39 -5.75 22.68
N ARG A 569 -21.67 -5.45 22.59
CA ARG A 569 -22.55 -5.32 23.77
C ARG A 569 -23.05 -6.71 24.16
N ILE A 570 -22.29 -7.40 25.00
CA ILE A 570 -22.68 -8.71 25.52
C ILE A 570 -23.36 -8.47 26.89
N GLY A 571 -24.55 -9.03 27.08
CA GLY A 571 -25.40 -8.74 28.23
C GLY A 571 -24.86 -9.18 29.60
N ASP A 572 -23.96 -10.20 29.61
CA ASP A 572 -23.57 -10.90 30.82
C ASP A 572 -22.10 -10.67 31.23
N ASP A 573 -21.30 -9.99 30.42
CA ASP A 573 -19.89 -9.74 30.69
C ASP A 573 -19.49 -8.32 30.27
N TYR A 574 -18.71 -7.62 31.07
CA TYR A 574 -18.46 -6.20 30.92
C TYR A 574 -16.95 -5.94 30.77
N PRO A 575 -16.53 -5.11 29.78
CA PRO A 575 -15.14 -4.66 29.73
C PRO A 575 -14.78 -3.79 30.93
N VAL A 576 -13.53 -3.83 31.37
CA VAL A 576 -13.02 -2.88 32.34
C VAL A 576 -12.88 -1.51 31.66
N LEU A 577 -13.48 -0.49 32.28
CA LEU A 577 -13.49 0.88 31.80
C LEU A 577 -12.49 1.74 32.56
N LEU A 578 -11.70 2.53 31.83
CA LEU A 578 -10.74 3.48 32.38
C LEU A 578 -10.90 4.83 31.67
N ALA A 579 -10.70 5.91 32.43
CA ALA A 579 -10.51 7.24 31.90
C ALA A 579 -9.02 7.59 32.01
N PRO A 580 -8.25 7.64 30.92
CA PRO A 580 -6.80 7.90 30.96
C PRO A 580 -6.43 9.17 31.71
N GLY A 581 -7.18 10.27 31.53
CA GLY A 581 -6.96 11.51 32.28
C GLY A 581 -7.29 11.45 33.76
N GLN A 582 -8.02 10.39 34.24
CA GLN A 582 -8.42 10.17 35.62
C GLN A 582 -8.34 8.67 36.00
N PRO A 583 -7.16 8.02 35.93
CA PRO A 583 -7.04 6.56 36.07
C PRO A 583 -7.44 6.02 37.41
N GLY A 584 -7.43 6.84 38.44
CA GLY A 584 -7.87 6.47 39.81
C GLY A 584 -9.39 6.41 39.99
N LEU A 585 -10.17 6.94 39.03
CA LEU A 585 -11.63 6.91 39.10
C LEU A 585 -12.18 5.66 38.39
N ARG A 586 -12.43 4.60 39.14
CA ARG A 586 -12.98 3.34 38.63
C ARG A 586 -14.50 3.36 38.63
N VAL A 587 -15.11 2.58 37.74
CA VAL A 587 -16.58 2.37 37.68
C VAL A 587 -17.02 1.52 38.89
N ASN A 588 -16.33 0.40 39.12
CA ASN A 588 -16.58 -0.50 40.24
C ASN A 588 -15.55 -0.22 41.33
N VAL A 589 -15.99 0.07 42.53
CA VAL A 589 -15.14 0.53 43.63
C VAL A 589 -15.06 -0.50 44.77
N THR A 590 -16.17 -1.18 45.07
CA THR A 590 -16.21 -2.19 46.13
C THR A 590 -15.71 -3.55 45.58
N PRO A 591 -15.09 -4.38 46.45
CA PRO A 591 -14.67 -5.73 46.06
C PRO A 591 -15.80 -6.56 45.44
N ASP A 592 -17.00 -6.48 46.00
CA ASP A 592 -18.16 -7.21 45.49
C ASP A 592 -18.58 -6.75 44.08
N GLU A 593 -18.55 -5.44 43.82
CA GLU A 593 -18.82 -4.89 42.48
C GLU A 593 -17.75 -5.33 41.48
N ILE A 594 -16.47 -5.27 41.88
CA ILE A 594 -15.35 -5.67 41.01
C ILE A 594 -15.50 -7.16 40.67
N VAL A 595 -15.75 -8.02 41.64
CA VAL A 595 -15.95 -9.46 41.42
C VAL A 595 -17.18 -9.73 40.52
N ARG A 596 -18.26 -8.96 40.71
CA ARG A 596 -19.51 -9.14 39.95
C ARG A 596 -19.40 -8.72 38.49
N TYR A 597 -18.76 -7.57 38.25
CA TYR A 597 -18.77 -6.91 36.94
C TYR A 597 -17.44 -7.02 36.18
N SER A 598 -16.43 -7.72 36.72
CA SER A 598 -15.21 -8.00 35.95
C SER A 598 -15.45 -8.98 34.81
N PRO A 599 -14.69 -8.87 33.70
CA PRO A 599 -14.70 -9.88 32.64
C PRO A 599 -14.36 -11.27 33.19
N LYS A 600 -15.18 -12.25 32.84
CA LYS A 600 -15.00 -13.66 33.24
C LYS A 600 -14.66 -14.54 32.07
N GLN A 601 -15.13 -14.16 30.90
CA GLN A 601 -14.94 -14.87 29.65
C GLN A 601 -13.93 -14.15 28.78
N LEU A 602 -13.23 -14.90 27.97
CA LEU A 602 -12.32 -14.37 26.97
C LEU A 602 -12.52 -15.11 25.64
N ASP A 603 -12.34 -14.36 24.57
CA ASP A 603 -12.39 -14.89 23.23
C ASP A 603 -10.98 -15.29 22.79
N VAL A 604 -10.85 -16.47 22.19
CA VAL A 604 -9.60 -17.12 21.83
C VAL A 604 -9.71 -17.79 20.46
N ILE A 605 -8.58 -18.12 19.86
CA ILE A 605 -8.52 -18.98 18.69
C ILE A 605 -7.99 -20.36 19.14
N ASN A 606 -8.81 -21.39 19.02
CA ASN A 606 -8.41 -22.75 19.27
C ASN A 606 -7.70 -23.29 18.02
N LEU A 607 -6.38 -23.49 18.13
CA LEU A 607 -5.52 -23.93 17.01
C LEU A 607 -5.76 -25.39 16.62
N GLU A 608 -6.16 -26.24 17.59
CA GLU A 608 -6.42 -27.67 17.33
C GLU A 608 -7.83 -27.87 16.74
N ALA A 609 -8.83 -27.17 17.27
CA ALA A 609 -10.18 -27.21 16.73
C ALA A 609 -10.34 -26.35 15.46
N GLY A 610 -9.35 -25.50 15.13
CA GLY A 610 -9.34 -24.65 13.94
C GLY A 610 -10.39 -23.52 13.96
N ARG A 611 -10.86 -23.07 15.14
CA ARG A 611 -11.98 -22.12 15.23
C ARG A 611 -11.83 -21.11 16.35
N PHE A 612 -12.58 -20.03 16.24
CA PHE A 612 -12.81 -19.05 17.29
C PHE A 612 -13.74 -19.65 18.37
N GLU A 613 -13.41 -19.41 19.66
CA GLU A 613 -14.18 -19.90 20.81
C GLU A 613 -14.20 -18.84 21.91
N THR A 614 -15.25 -18.88 22.73
CA THR A 614 -15.34 -18.14 24.00
C THR A 614 -15.17 -19.15 25.14
N ILE A 615 -14.23 -18.89 26.04
CA ILE A 615 -13.93 -19.75 27.19
C ILE A 615 -13.94 -18.96 28.46
N ASP A 616 -14.11 -19.64 29.62
CA ASP A 616 -13.95 -19.02 30.93
C ASP A 616 -12.46 -18.82 31.27
N LEU A 617 -12.13 -17.69 31.90
CA LEU A 617 -10.77 -17.42 32.37
C LEU A 617 -10.25 -18.53 33.29
N ALA A 618 -11.10 -19.08 34.14
CA ALA A 618 -10.74 -20.19 35.04
C ALA A 618 -10.35 -21.46 34.26
N GLU A 619 -11.01 -21.75 33.14
CA GLU A 619 -10.68 -22.87 32.26
C GLU A 619 -9.28 -22.68 31.64
N LEU A 620 -9.00 -21.49 31.10
CA LEU A 620 -7.68 -21.18 30.55
C LEU A 620 -6.57 -21.36 31.60
N LEU A 621 -6.79 -20.86 32.82
CA LEU A 621 -5.81 -20.96 33.88
C LEU A 621 -5.57 -22.40 34.35
N ALA A 622 -6.63 -23.21 34.41
CA ALA A 622 -6.50 -24.63 34.74
C ALA A 622 -5.71 -25.40 33.67
N GLU A 623 -5.90 -25.10 32.39
CA GLU A 623 -5.17 -25.76 31.26
C GLU A 623 -3.73 -25.26 31.13
N SER A 624 -3.48 -23.95 31.34
CA SER A 624 -2.17 -23.34 31.11
C SER A 624 -1.19 -23.46 32.27
N GLY A 625 -1.67 -23.84 33.45
CA GLY A 625 -0.83 -23.94 34.66
C GLY A 625 -0.13 -22.62 35.03
N GLY A 626 -0.63 -21.47 34.57
CA GLY A 626 -0.02 -20.16 34.78
C GLY A 626 1.01 -19.74 33.71
N GLU A 627 1.23 -20.51 32.64
CA GLU A 627 2.17 -20.17 31.55
C GLU A 627 1.65 -19.08 30.60
N PHE A 628 0.62 -18.34 31.01
CA PHE A 628 0.08 -17.26 30.21
C PHE A 628 0.91 -15.96 30.41
N PRO A 629 1.67 -15.49 29.43
CA PRO A 629 2.56 -14.33 29.59
C PRO A 629 1.79 -13.05 29.92
N GLY A 630 2.22 -12.35 30.98
CA GLY A 630 1.61 -11.08 31.40
C GLY A 630 0.28 -11.24 32.14
N LEU A 631 -0.11 -12.44 32.50
CA LEU A 631 -1.34 -12.70 33.22
C LEU A 631 -1.43 -11.89 34.53
N GLU A 632 -0.32 -11.73 35.24
CA GLU A 632 -0.20 -10.93 36.44
C GLU A 632 -0.55 -9.44 36.26
N LEU A 633 -0.48 -8.92 35.03
CA LEU A 633 -0.87 -7.54 34.71
C LEU A 633 -2.39 -7.38 34.61
N VAL A 634 -3.08 -8.47 34.29
CA VAL A 634 -4.50 -8.50 33.95
C VAL A 634 -5.36 -8.95 35.14
N VAL A 635 -4.86 -9.91 35.94
CA VAL A 635 -5.64 -10.65 36.93
C VAL A 635 -5.23 -10.28 38.35
N SER A 636 -6.21 -10.22 39.22
CA SER A 636 -6.07 -10.11 40.70
C SER A 636 -6.77 -11.30 41.38
N VAL A 637 -6.51 -11.52 42.65
CA VAL A 637 -7.10 -12.59 43.46
C VAL A 637 -8.09 -11.99 44.45
N ALA A 638 -9.30 -12.53 44.51
CA ALA A 638 -10.30 -12.18 45.50
C ALA A 638 -10.20 -13.17 46.67
N GLU A 639 -9.79 -12.66 47.87
CA GLU A 639 -9.64 -13.42 49.11
C GLU A 639 -10.14 -12.57 50.28
N ASP A 640 -10.78 -13.20 51.27
CA ASP A 640 -11.19 -12.60 52.55
C ASP A 640 -11.99 -11.28 52.42
N GLY A 641 -12.85 -11.18 51.40
CA GLY A 641 -13.64 -9.96 51.14
C GLY A 641 -12.85 -8.78 50.59
N GLY A 642 -11.60 -9.00 50.18
CA GLY A 642 -10.73 -8.01 49.51
C GLY A 642 -10.22 -8.50 48.17
N ILE A 643 -9.61 -7.58 47.40
CA ILE A 643 -8.92 -7.89 46.17
C ILE A 643 -7.43 -7.63 46.35
N ARG A 644 -6.61 -8.62 46.05
CA ARG A 644 -5.15 -8.55 46.15
C ARG A 644 -4.52 -8.72 44.79
N ARG A 645 -3.41 -8.06 44.59
CA ARG A 645 -2.58 -8.22 43.39
C ARG A 645 -1.95 -9.62 43.35
N ALA A 646 -1.88 -10.20 42.17
CA ALA A 646 -1.31 -11.54 41.98
C ALA A 646 0.22 -11.45 41.80
N ASP A 647 0.99 -11.22 42.90
CA ASP A 647 2.45 -11.03 42.82
C ASP A 647 3.22 -12.36 42.69
N VAL A 648 2.82 -13.37 43.46
CA VAL A 648 3.34 -14.75 43.33
C VAL A 648 2.14 -15.66 43.65
N VAL A 649 1.49 -16.15 42.62
CA VAL A 649 0.28 -16.96 42.80
C VAL A 649 0.54 -18.35 42.25
N ASP A 650 0.17 -19.33 43.03
CA ASP A 650 -0.04 -20.67 42.51
C ASP A 650 -1.36 -20.68 41.73
N TRP A 651 -1.24 -20.60 40.43
CA TRP A 651 -2.36 -20.51 39.50
C TRP A 651 -3.20 -21.79 39.46
N SER A 652 -2.70 -22.89 39.99
CA SER A 652 -3.37 -24.20 40.03
C SER A 652 -4.28 -24.40 41.25
N ALA A 653 -4.33 -23.45 42.19
CA ALA A 653 -5.10 -23.63 43.42
C ALA A 653 -6.62 -23.46 43.19
N GLU A 654 -7.38 -24.54 43.22
CA GLU A 654 -8.85 -24.59 42.99
C GLU A 654 -9.67 -23.70 43.95
N SER A 655 -9.10 -23.28 45.08
CA SER A 655 -9.81 -22.49 46.10
C SER A 655 -9.77 -20.97 45.87
N ARG A 656 -9.03 -20.49 44.87
CA ARG A 656 -8.86 -19.05 44.64
C ARG A 656 -9.81 -18.55 43.57
N ARG A 657 -10.39 -17.37 43.79
CA ARG A 657 -11.24 -16.68 42.81
C ARG A 657 -10.44 -15.63 42.10
N PHE A 658 -10.14 -15.87 40.83
CA PHE A 658 -9.46 -14.91 39.95
C PHE A 658 -10.45 -13.87 39.41
N VAL A 659 -9.98 -12.60 39.32
CA VAL A 659 -10.80 -11.46 38.92
C VAL A 659 -9.98 -10.59 37.95
N THR A 660 -10.53 -10.26 36.83
CA THR A 660 -9.87 -9.39 35.84
C THR A 660 -9.99 -7.93 36.25
N THR A 661 -8.87 -7.29 36.64
CA THR A 661 -8.87 -5.90 37.15
C THR A 661 -7.98 -4.96 36.35
N PHE A 662 -6.93 -5.44 35.71
CA PHE A 662 -5.86 -4.65 35.06
C PHE A 662 -5.13 -3.69 36.03
N ASP A 663 -5.20 -3.92 37.33
CA ASP A 663 -4.65 -2.98 38.31
C ASP A 663 -3.13 -2.84 38.20
N ARG A 664 -2.39 -3.92 37.97
CA ARG A 664 -0.94 -3.84 37.78
C ARG A 664 -0.57 -3.18 36.45
N LEU A 665 -1.31 -3.47 35.38
CA LEU A 665 -1.09 -2.81 34.06
C LEU A 665 -1.20 -1.30 34.20
N VAL A 666 -2.19 -0.83 34.92
CA VAL A 666 -2.49 0.61 35.12
C VAL A 666 -1.54 1.29 36.10
N ALA A 667 -1.17 0.60 37.19
CA ALA A 667 -0.39 1.21 38.27
C ALA A 667 1.13 1.08 38.09
N ASP A 668 1.60 -0.03 37.51
CA ASP A 668 3.00 -0.43 37.54
C ASP A 668 3.67 -0.31 36.17
N THR A 669 2.92 0.05 35.09
CA THR A 669 3.45 0.19 33.75
C THR A 669 3.12 1.57 33.14
N PRO A 670 3.88 2.04 32.16
CA PRO A 670 3.60 3.30 31.46
C PRO A 670 2.45 3.16 30.43
N PHE A 671 1.43 2.35 30.72
CA PHE A 671 0.33 2.09 29.80
C PHE A 671 -0.60 3.30 29.61
N LEU A 672 -0.83 4.08 30.66
CA LEU A 672 -1.76 5.23 30.63
C LEU A 672 -1.13 6.62 30.57
N PRO A 673 0.13 6.89 30.97
CA PRO A 673 0.73 8.22 30.91
C PRO A 673 0.76 8.83 29.53
#